data_febae31206e10651f890fe57db042238
#
_entry.id   febae31206e10651f890fe57db042238
#
_cell.length_a   1.000
_cell.length_b   1.000
_cell.length_c   1.000
_cell.angle_alpha   90.00
_cell.angle_beta   90.00
_cell.angle_gamma   90.00
#
_symmetry.space_group_name_H-M   'P 1'
#
loop_
_entity.id
_entity.type
_entity.pdbx_description
1 polymer ?
#
loop_
_entity_poly.entity_id
_entity_poly.type
_entity_poly.pdbx_seq_one_letter_code
_entity_poly.pdbx_strand_id
1 'polypeptide(L)'
;MNLPIFLALPLVYAIIVPKNHASTLVHRHPLHHRSSPSSWTSYGCWIDNTGARTLSAASYANTTGMTVESCISFCSSGSNSYVYAGVEYAQECYCGNFLASGASNVSMSECDMTCTGNASEFCGAGDRLNVYWNGTQPPSSPIIVRSAGNWTSLGCYNDSTTTRALANGMGVTGEVTVESCTTACQDAGYQYAGVEYADECSDCGMTLDNGSEPTPASSCDMTCAGNSSEYCGGPDHLNLYNYTGTLTTTGNAGSGTGTELLLTASLSGGWTYGGCYVDNANGRVLGDELDSDNMTVESCVAHCTADNFTIAGLEYSTQCFCGNELIDGAVKAPDSDCDMACGGNATEACGAGNRLSVYTSMGNITIIPVPTPLTSGLPGQWVYQGCLAEPAPGSHLLPYENDWTNNNTVEACLNQCAAFGYPAAGLEYGEQCFCGDISDVVDNNGTFVSDSECNMPCSGDPVHLCGANNLMSAYYWNGTMNAWHTPKNIGRYEFLIGGVVVPLIATVGINNKVTFLEKYPTSEFANSTGAYELDISLVDNYLLAWREMHVKSDVFCSGSIILPDKGARQINVGGWSLESTYGIRLYTPDGQPGVNGTNDWEENANELSLQRGRWYPTAMMMPNGSILVVGGETGSNGPPQPSLEILPKPPGGDTVITLDYLQRTDPNNLYPFLIVLPSGRFFIGYYNEARILDPVTFDTVTVLPNMPGAVNNFLAGRTYPMEGTAVLLPQHAPYTDPIEILICGGSTPGAAIALDNCISIIPEASNPTWTLERMPSKRVMPCMVTLPDGTYMILNGAHQGVAGFGLASDPNFSALLYDPSQPVGQRISILNSTIVARLYHSEATLLPDGRVLVSGSDPETNYPNGTAVYPEEFRIEVYIPPYLNQGFRQPEFTIAKTDWTLGGQYDIVVTLYQGTISTMRVSLIAASSSTHGNVMSGGRIIFPEFTCSGNTCTITAPPNAFVCPPGWHQLFVLDGPTPSHSAWVRIGGDPAQLGNWPDYPDFTTPGI
;
A
#
# COMPACT_ATOMS: atom_id res chain seq x y z
N MET A 1 28.49 -39.85 -55.03
CA MET A 1 27.34 -40.29 -55.82
C MET A 1 26.08 -39.76 -55.20
N ASN A 2 25.52 -38.78 -55.95
CA ASN A 2 24.13 -38.27 -56.00
C ASN A 2 23.18 -38.33 -54.84
N LEU A 3 22.79 -37.09 -54.45
CA LEU A 3 21.49 -36.60 -53.97
C LEU A 3 20.28 -37.20 -54.74
N PRO A 4 19.00 -37.13 -54.25
CA PRO A 4 18.36 -35.81 -54.08
C PRO A 4 17.47 -35.55 -52.82
N ILE A 5 17.40 -34.29 -52.52
CA ILE A 5 16.42 -33.44 -51.87
C ILE A 5 14.96 -33.79 -52.26
N PHE A 6 14.07 -33.81 -51.23
CA PHE A 6 12.67 -33.34 -51.41
C PHE A 6 12.19 -32.59 -50.18
N LEU A 7 11.93 -31.30 -50.40
CA LEU A 7 11.10 -30.45 -49.55
C LEU A 7 9.63 -30.89 -49.65
N ALA A 8 8.93 -30.94 -48.55
CA ALA A 8 7.47 -30.79 -48.50
C ALA A 8 7.06 -30.14 -47.17
N LEU A 9 6.63 -28.91 -47.29
CA LEU A 9 5.75 -28.27 -46.28
C LEU A 9 4.36 -28.90 -46.38
N PRO A 10 3.64 -29.05 -45.29
CA PRO A 10 2.19 -29.06 -45.32
C PRO A 10 1.57 -27.81 -44.66
N LEU A 11 0.63 -27.25 -45.41
CA LEU A 11 -0.35 -26.27 -45.02
C LEU A 11 -1.08 -26.69 -43.73
N VAL A 12 -1.21 -25.76 -42.82
CA VAL A 12 -2.11 -25.89 -41.68
C VAL A 12 -3.51 -25.49 -42.13
N TYR A 13 -4.40 -26.45 -42.24
CA TYR A 13 -5.85 -26.22 -42.29
C TYR A 13 -6.36 -26.13 -40.84
N ALA A 14 -6.91 -25.00 -40.49
CA ALA A 14 -7.68 -24.83 -39.26
C ALA A 14 -9.03 -25.51 -39.39
N ILE A 15 -9.19 -26.63 -38.72
CA ILE A 15 -10.51 -27.28 -38.54
C ILE A 15 -11.09 -26.75 -37.25
N ILE A 16 -12.17 -25.97 -37.38
CA ILE A 16 -13.06 -25.60 -36.30
C ILE A 16 -13.87 -26.85 -35.92
N VAL A 17 -13.56 -27.46 -34.79
CA VAL A 17 -14.39 -28.49 -34.18
C VAL A 17 -15.27 -27.84 -33.10
N PRO A 18 -16.59 -27.97 -33.17
CA PRO A 18 -17.44 -27.51 -32.10
C PRO A 18 -17.23 -28.37 -30.85
N LYS A 19 -16.91 -27.74 -29.71
CA LYS A 19 -16.89 -28.41 -28.42
C LYS A 19 -18.30 -28.86 -28.06
N ASN A 20 -18.58 -30.14 -28.23
CA ASN A 20 -19.67 -30.77 -27.51
C ASN A 20 -19.28 -30.87 -26.03
N HIS A 21 -19.93 -30.09 -25.21
CA HIS A 21 -19.98 -30.33 -23.80
C HIS A 21 -20.70 -31.66 -23.53
N ALA A 22 -19.93 -32.69 -23.23
CA ALA A 22 -20.46 -33.86 -22.55
C ALA A 22 -20.81 -33.38 -21.11
N SER A 23 -22.08 -33.08 -20.89
CA SER A 23 -22.66 -32.94 -19.56
C SER A 23 -22.57 -34.29 -18.85
N THR A 24 -21.61 -34.41 -17.95
CA THR A 24 -21.71 -35.38 -16.86
C THR A 24 -22.94 -34.98 -16.04
N LEU A 25 -24.02 -35.67 -16.24
CA LEU A 25 -25.18 -35.67 -15.34
C LEU A 25 -24.72 -36.17 -13.96
N VAL A 26 -24.27 -35.25 -13.13
CA VAL A 26 -24.37 -35.43 -11.70
C VAL A 26 -25.85 -35.39 -11.41
N HIS A 27 -26.44 -36.53 -11.06
CA HIS A 27 -27.77 -36.60 -10.48
C HIS A 27 -27.75 -35.73 -9.21
N ARG A 28 -28.08 -34.45 -9.37
CA ARG A 28 -28.63 -33.68 -8.26
C ARG A 28 -29.97 -34.27 -7.96
N HIS A 29 -30.10 -34.94 -6.81
CA HIS A 29 -31.40 -35.20 -6.22
C HIS A 29 -32.15 -33.85 -6.21
N PRO A 30 -33.41 -33.80 -6.71
CA PRO A 30 -34.23 -32.61 -6.53
C PRO A 30 -34.36 -32.40 -5.02
N LEU A 31 -33.87 -31.24 -4.55
CA LEU A 31 -34.22 -30.77 -3.23
C LEU A 31 -35.77 -30.69 -3.21
N HIS A 32 -36.39 -31.56 -2.50
CA HIS A 32 -37.84 -31.54 -2.32
C HIS A 32 -38.17 -30.23 -1.64
N HIS A 33 -38.99 -29.38 -2.28
CA HIS A 33 -39.76 -28.35 -1.61
C HIS A 33 -40.52 -29.03 -0.46
N ARG A 34 -40.02 -28.91 0.77
CA ARG A 34 -40.79 -29.27 1.93
C ARG A 34 -42.01 -28.37 1.98
N SER A 35 -43.16 -28.93 2.19
CA SER A 35 -44.42 -28.21 2.35
C SER A 35 -44.28 -27.15 3.43
N SER A 36 -44.46 -25.89 3.04
CA SER A 36 -44.72 -24.75 3.92
C SER A 36 -45.79 -25.11 4.98
N PRO A 37 -45.87 -24.40 6.13
CA PRO A 37 -46.94 -24.55 7.07
C PRO A 37 -48.29 -24.54 6.34
N SER A 38 -49.21 -25.36 6.69
CA SER A 38 -50.34 -25.93 5.93
C SER A 38 -51.25 -25.01 5.09
N SER A 39 -50.91 -23.71 4.93
CA SER A 39 -51.67 -22.74 4.13
C SER A 39 -50.83 -21.91 3.19
N TRP A 40 -49.49 -21.84 3.34
CA TRP A 40 -48.62 -21.02 2.53
C TRP A 40 -48.03 -21.77 1.35
N THR A 41 -48.00 -21.17 0.17
CA THR A 41 -47.44 -21.74 -1.06
C THR A 41 -46.40 -20.83 -1.67
N SER A 42 -45.36 -21.41 -2.32
CA SER A 42 -44.39 -20.61 -3.09
C SER A 42 -45.10 -19.82 -4.20
N TYR A 43 -44.89 -18.54 -4.25
CA TYR A 43 -45.43 -17.62 -5.24
C TYR A 43 -44.42 -17.22 -6.34
N GLY A 44 -43.17 -17.62 -6.20
CA GLY A 44 -42.12 -17.44 -7.20
C GLY A 44 -40.92 -16.66 -6.69
N CYS A 45 -39.94 -16.48 -7.58
CA CYS A 45 -38.77 -15.62 -7.39
C CYS A 45 -39.06 -14.27 -8.05
N TRP A 46 -38.86 -13.18 -7.31
CA TRP A 46 -39.20 -11.83 -7.73
C TRP A 46 -37.97 -10.91 -7.66
N ILE A 47 -37.86 -9.95 -8.58
CA ILE A 47 -36.84 -8.91 -8.49
C ILE A 47 -37.14 -8.04 -7.26
N ASP A 48 -36.09 -7.76 -6.47
CA ASP A 48 -36.16 -6.81 -5.37
C ASP A 48 -34.94 -5.90 -5.43
N ASN A 49 -34.96 -4.76 -4.78
CA ASN A 49 -33.79 -3.90 -4.60
C ASN A 49 -33.99 -2.98 -3.39
N THR A 50 -32.88 -2.43 -2.87
CA THR A 50 -32.88 -1.58 -1.68
C THR A 50 -33.65 -0.28 -1.84
N GLY A 51 -33.73 0.26 -3.07
CA GLY A 51 -34.43 1.51 -3.38
C GLY A 51 -35.92 1.35 -3.73
N ALA A 52 -36.40 0.09 -4.00
CA ALA A 52 -37.79 -0.21 -4.32
C ALA A 52 -38.12 -1.64 -3.92
N ARG A 53 -38.44 -1.88 -2.66
CA ARG A 53 -38.75 -3.20 -2.11
C ARG A 53 -40.03 -3.77 -2.66
N THR A 54 -40.00 -5.02 -3.09
CA THR A 54 -41.19 -5.75 -3.57
C THR A 54 -42.21 -6.00 -2.46
N LEU A 55 -41.77 -6.19 -1.22
CA LEU A 55 -42.57 -6.27 -0.01
C LEU A 55 -42.02 -5.29 1.03
N SER A 56 -42.80 -4.30 1.46
CA SER A 56 -42.30 -3.18 2.27
C SER A 56 -43.04 -2.96 3.60
N ALA A 57 -44.02 -3.80 3.96
CA ALA A 57 -44.87 -3.53 5.14
C ALA A 57 -44.24 -3.90 6.47
N ALA A 58 -43.36 -4.90 6.53
CA ALA A 58 -42.56 -5.27 7.70
C ALA A 58 -41.36 -6.10 7.27
N SER A 59 -40.27 -6.00 8.02
CA SER A 59 -39.06 -6.79 7.75
C SER A 59 -38.29 -7.14 9.02
N TYR A 60 -37.49 -8.19 8.99
CA TYR A 60 -36.44 -8.48 9.96
C TYR A 60 -35.33 -9.31 9.34
N ALA A 61 -34.14 -9.26 9.94
CA ALA A 61 -33.00 -10.06 9.52
C ALA A 61 -32.56 -11.03 10.65
N ASN A 62 -32.12 -12.23 10.23
CA ASN A 62 -31.51 -13.20 11.14
C ASN A 62 -30.30 -13.85 10.48
N THR A 63 -29.11 -13.35 10.78
CA THR A 63 -27.84 -13.72 10.14
C THR A 63 -27.41 -15.19 10.36
N THR A 64 -27.99 -15.90 11.32
CA THR A 64 -27.58 -17.28 11.68
C THR A 64 -28.72 -18.29 11.71
N GLY A 65 -29.98 -17.83 11.65
CA GLY A 65 -31.12 -18.69 11.90
C GLY A 65 -32.31 -18.46 10.98
N MET A 66 -32.16 -17.76 9.86
CA MET A 66 -33.27 -17.54 8.91
C MET A 66 -33.67 -18.83 8.23
N THR A 67 -34.98 -19.11 8.23
CA THR A 67 -35.62 -20.18 7.47
C THR A 67 -36.89 -19.65 6.82
N VAL A 68 -37.40 -20.33 5.82
CA VAL A 68 -38.68 -19.95 5.18
C VAL A 68 -39.81 -19.96 6.21
N GLU A 69 -39.86 -20.97 7.11
CA GLU A 69 -40.88 -21.07 8.16
C GLU A 69 -40.75 -19.93 9.19
N SER A 70 -39.54 -19.51 9.54
CA SER A 70 -39.34 -18.40 10.47
C SER A 70 -39.85 -17.07 9.89
N CYS A 71 -39.64 -16.83 8.61
CA CYS A 71 -40.15 -15.67 7.90
C CYS A 71 -41.68 -15.71 7.78
N ILE A 72 -42.23 -16.83 7.35
CA ILE A 72 -43.70 -17.04 7.30
C ILE A 72 -44.33 -16.83 8.69
N SER A 73 -43.70 -17.37 9.75
CA SER A 73 -44.18 -17.18 11.11
C SER A 73 -44.21 -15.74 11.55
N PHE A 74 -43.15 -14.99 11.20
CA PHE A 74 -43.06 -13.54 11.45
C PHE A 74 -44.17 -12.77 10.71
N CYS A 75 -44.35 -13.01 9.40
CA CYS A 75 -45.37 -12.33 8.59
C CYS A 75 -46.82 -12.75 8.97
N SER A 76 -47.01 -13.87 9.64
CA SER A 76 -48.35 -14.35 10.07
C SER A 76 -48.67 -14.08 11.55
N SER A 77 -47.68 -13.55 12.33
CA SER A 77 -47.83 -13.30 13.78
C SER A 77 -48.08 -11.82 14.05
N GLY A 78 -49.01 -11.49 14.96
CA GLY A 78 -49.26 -10.12 15.39
C GLY A 78 -50.63 -9.58 14.99
N SER A 79 -50.88 -8.29 15.27
CA SER A 79 -52.12 -7.58 14.90
C SER A 79 -52.30 -7.42 13.39
N ASN A 80 -51.22 -7.48 12.60
CA ASN A 80 -51.21 -7.35 11.15
C ASN A 80 -50.70 -8.64 10.50
N SER A 81 -51.58 -9.57 10.18
CA SER A 81 -51.24 -10.78 9.42
C SER A 81 -51.18 -10.46 7.94
N TYR A 82 -49.99 -10.60 7.36
CA TYR A 82 -49.74 -10.27 5.96
C TYR A 82 -50.08 -11.44 5.03
N VAL A 83 -50.37 -11.10 3.76
CA VAL A 83 -50.75 -12.05 2.71
C VAL A 83 -49.53 -12.68 2.04
N TYR A 84 -48.44 -11.92 1.95
CA TYR A 84 -47.17 -12.35 1.37
C TYR A 84 -46.05 -12.31 2.41
N ALA A 85 -45.15 -13.30 2.30
CA ALA A 85 -43.88 -13.35 3.01
C ALA A 85 -42.77 -13.61 1.98
N GLY A 86 -41.67 -12.89 2.08
CA GLY A 86 -40.53 -13.01 1.17
C GLY A 86 -39.22 -13.17 1.91
N VAL A 87 -38.36 -14.04 1.44
CA VAL A 87 -37.02 -14.24 1.99
C VAL A 87 -35.96 -13.82 0.95
N GLU A 88 -34.92 -13.07 1.39
CA GLU A 88 -33.88 -12.52 0.55
C GLU A 88 -32.51 -12.66 1.21
N TYR A 89 -31.47 -12.66 0.42
CA TYR A 89 -30.07 -12.62 0.82
C TYR A 89 -29.70 -13.63 1.93
N ALA A 90 -30.31 -14.82 1.89
CA ALA A 90 -30.13 -15.90 2.86
C ALA A 90 -30.61 -15.62 4.30
N GLN A 91 -30.75 -14.37 4.70
CA GLN A 91 -30.93 -13.96 6.11
C GLN A 91 -32.04 -12.92 6.34
N GLU A 92 -32.66 -12.39 5.32
CA GLU A 92 -33.65 -11.31 5.40
C GLU A 92 -35.06 -11.82 5.15
N CYS A 93 -36.02 -11.22 5.82
CA CYS A 93 -37.45 -11.54 5.72
C CYS A 93 -38.25 -10.26 5.55
N TYR A 94 -39.14 -10.26 4.58
CA TYR A 94 -40.03 -9.14 4.21
C TYR A 94 -41.49 -9.60 4.17
N CYS A 95 -42.40 -8.75 4.60
CA CYS A 95 -43.81 -9.02 4.62
C CYS A 95 -44.59 -7.95 3.87
N GLY A 96 -45.74 -8.31 3.29
CA GLY A 96 -46.63 -7.35 2.63
C GLY A 96 -47.99 -7.93 2.30
N ASN A 97 -48.95 -7.03 2.05
CA ASN A 97 -50.24 -7.37 1.51
C ASN A 97 -50.38 -7.20 0.00
N PHE A 98 -49.36 -6.55 -0.59
CA PHE A 98 -49.28 -6.26 -2.02
C PHE A 98 -47.82 -6.45 -2.49
N LEU A 99 -47.64 -6.76 -3.75
CA LEU A 99 -46.36 -6.64 -4.44
C LEU A 99 -46.28 -5.23 -5.04
N ALA A 100 -45.12 -4.56 -4.87
CA ALA A 100 -44.93 -3.20 -5.37
C ALA A 100 -45.17 -3.06 -6.86
N SER A 101 -45.63 -1.86 -7.28
CA SER A 101 -45.89 -1.57 -8.69
C SER A 101 -44.58 -1.66 -9.48
N GLY A 102 -44.55 -2.58 -10.47
CA GLY A 102 -43.36 -2.87 -11.25
C GLY A 102 -42.59 -4.10 -10.82
N ALA A 103 -42.91 -4.73 -9.69
CA ALA A 103 -42.36 -6.03 -9.31
C ALA A 103 -42.56 -7.05 -10.42
N SER A 104 -41.51 -7.76 -10.81
CA SER A 104 -41.54 -8.77 -11.86
C SER A 104 -41.05 -10.13 -11.37
N ASN A 105 -41.77 -11.19 -11.81
CA ASN A 105 -41.36 -12.58 -11.52
C ASN A 105 -40.21 -12.99 -12.44
N VAL A 106 -39.20 -13.65 -11.89
CA VAL A 106 -38.04 -14.17 -12.60
C VAL A 106 -37.89 -15.67 -12.38
N SER A 107 -36.85 -16.27 -13.00
CA SER A 107 -36.62 -17.70 -12.87
C SER A 107 -36.31 -18.08 -11.41
N MET A 108 -36.93 -19.16 -10.94
CA MET A 108 -36.62 -19.72 -9.60
C MET A 108 -35.15 -20.06 -9.41
N SER A 109 -34.39 -20.23 -10.49
CA SER A 109 -32.94 -20.46 -10.43
C SER A 109 -32.13 -19.22 -10.05
N GLU A 110 -32.75 -18.05 -10.01
CA GLU A 110 -32.09 -16.80 -9.61
C GLU A 110 -32.18 -16.54 -8.10
N CYS A 111 -33.05 -17.27 -7.40
CA CYS A 111 -33.16 -17.25 -5.94
C CYS A 111 -32.43 -18.49 -5.37
N ASP A 112 -31.12 -18.53 -5.45
CA ASP A 112 -30.29 -19.74 -5.22
C ASP A 112 -29.46 -19.72 -3.93
N MET A 113 -29.56 -18.67 -3.11
CA MET A 113 -28.88 -18.62 -1.81
C MET A 113 -29.61 -19.49 -0.78
N THR A 114 -28.86 -20.37 -0.10
CA THR A 114 -29.42 -21.21 0.97
C THR A 114 -29.65 -20.42 2.26
N CYS A 115 -30.76 -20.72 2.95
CA CYS A 115 -31.09 -20.04 4.20
C CYS A 115 -30.04 -20.28 5.28
N THR A 116 -29.70 -19.24 6.06
CA THR A 116 -28.71 -19.34 7.14
C THR A 116 -29.11 -20.31 8.26
N GLY A 117 -30.37 -20.51 8.49
CA GLY A 117 -30.90 -21.47 9.48
C GLY A 117 -31.22 -22.87 8.94
N ASN A 118 -31.26 -23.06 7.61
CA ASN A 118 -31.55 -24.34 6.99
C ASN A 118 -30.92 -24.43 5.57
N ALA A 119 -29.79 -25.06 5.44
CA ALA A 119 -29.09 -25.22 4.17
C ALA A 119 -29.82 -26.10 3.10
N SER A 120 -30.99 -26.66 3.43
CA SER A 120 -31.83 -27.38 2.48
C SER A 120 -32.96 -26.54 1.86
N GLU A 121 -33.04 -25.24 2.20
CA GLU A 121 -34.01 -24.27 1.68
C GLU A 121 -33.31 -23.13 0.99
N PHE A 122 -34.00 -22.47 0.06
CA PHE A 122 -33.53 -21.27 -0.59
C PHE A 122 -34.21 -20.02 -0.02
N CYS A 123 -33.41 -19.02 0.34
CA CYS A 123 -33.82 -17.73 0.89
C CYS A 123 -33.41 -16.59 -0.04
N GLY A 124 -33.91 -16.60 -1.28
CA GLY A 124 -33.64 -15.57 -2.26
C GLY A 124 -32.21 -15.54 -2.81
N ALA A 125 -31.76 -14.37 -3.20
CA ALA A 125 -30.39 -14.03 -3.57
C ALA A 125 -30.23 -12.51 -3.42
N GLY A 126 -29.09 -11.93 -3.84
CA GLY A 126 -28.95 -10.48 -3.92
C GLY A 126 -29.95 -9.90 -4.92
N ASP A 127 -30.78 -8.95 -4.48
CA ASP A 127 -31.85 -8.34 -5.26
C ASP A 127 -32.86 -9.36 -5.84
N ARG A 128 -33.07 -10.48 -5.12
CA ARG A 128 -33.98 -11.56 -5.50
C ARG A 128 -34.71 -12.11 -4.28
N LEU A 129 -36.03 -11.96 -4.31
CA LEU A 129 -36.92 -12.30 -3.23
C LEU A 129 -37.71 -13.61 -3.55
N ASN A 130 -37.56 -14.66 -2.74
CA ASN A 130 -38.44 -15.81 -2.76
C ASN A 130 -39.75 -15.49 -2.04
N VAL A 131 -40.84 -15.30 -2.76
CA VAL A 131 -42.13 -14.91 -2.23
C VAL A 131 -43.02 -16.14 -1.97
N TYR A 132 -43.72 -16.12 -0.82
CA TYR A 132 -44.70 -17.09 -0.39
C TYR A 132 -46.04 -16.39 -0.13
N TRP A 133 -47.16 -17.07 -0.47
CA TRP A 133 -48.49 -16.54 -0.38
C TRP A 133 -49.37 -17.45 0.53
N ASN A 134 -50.17 -16.84 1.40
CA ASN A 134 -51.00 -17.57 2.39
C ASN A 134 -52.32 -18.12 1.84
N GLY A 135 -52.62 -17.96 0.56
CA GLY A 135 -53.88 -18.39 -0.09
C GLY A 135 -55.06 -17.43 0.08
N THR A 136 -54.91 -16.35 0.84
CA THR A 136 -55.96 -15.33 0.99
C THR A 136 -55.90 -14.33 -0.18
N GLN A 137 -57.07 -14.00 -0.73
CA GLN A 137 -57.10 -12.95 -1.81
C GLN A 137 -56.58 -11.63 -1.23
N PRO A 138 -55.61 -10.96 -1.89
CA PRO A 138 -55.19 -9.66 -1.44
C PRO A 138 -56.34 -8.67 -1.36
N PRO A 139 -56.32 -7.73 -0.39
CA PRO A 139 -57.27 -6.63 -0.39
C PRO A 139 -57.23 -5.90 -1.76
N SER A 140 -58.24 -5.11 -2.08
CA SER A 140 -58.20 -4.25 -3.29
C SER A 140 -56.97 -3.38 -3.25
N SER A 141 -56.23 -3.28 -4.37
CA SER A 141 -55.02 -2.44 -4.45
C SER A 141 -55.31 -1.03 -3.93
N PRO A 142 -54.42 -0.46 -3.14
CA PRO A 142 -54.53 0.91 -2.64
C PRO A 142 -54.67 1.89 -3.81
N ILE A 143 -55.31 2.99 -3.58
CA ILE A 143 -55.51 4.06 -4.59
C ILE A 143 -55.10 5.42 -4.01
N ILE A 144 -54.64 6.33 -4.87
CA ILE A 144 -54.58 7.76 -4.53
C ILE A 144 -56.03 8.24 -4.44
N VAL A 145 -56.44 8.71 -3.25
CA VAL A 145 -57.80 9.25 -3.00
C VAL A 145 -57.99 10.48 -3.88
N ARG A 146 -59.00 10.44 -4.75
CA ARG A 146 -59.26 11.58 -5.67
C ARG A 146 -59.89 12.78 -5.02
N SER A 147 -60.67 12.58 -3.98
CA SER A 147 -61.30 13.65 -3.19
C SER A 147 -61.59 13.23 -1.77
N ALA A 148 -61.33 14.09 -0.80
CA ALA A 148 -61.65 13.96 0.62
C ALA A 148 -62.41 15.20 1.06
N GLY A 149 -63.73 15.09 1.23
CA GLY A 149 -64.60 16.26 1.48
C GLY A 149 -64.52 17.30 0.36
N ASN A 150 -64.11 18.51 0.69
CA ASN A 150 -63.89 19.60 -0.28
C ASN A 150 -62.45 19.65 -0.83
N TRP A 151 -61.67 18.62 -0.57
CA TRP A 151 -60.28 18.50 -1.10
C TRP A 151 -60.29 17.70 -2.38
N THR A 152 -59.50 18.13 -3.32
CA THR A 152 -59.31 17.45 -4.60
C THR A 152 -57.83 17.13 -4.79
N SER A 153 -57.51 15.88 -5.10
CA SER A 153 -56.15 15.47 -5.38
C SER A 153 -55.59 16.14 -6.63
N LEU A 154 -54.42 16.69 -6.54
CA LEU A 154 -53.62 17.16 -7.67
C LEU A 154 -52.66 16.07 -8.19
N GLY A 155 -52.50 14.94 -7.47
CA GLY A 155 -51.64 13.83 -7.83
C GLY A 155 -50.39 13.72 -6.95
N CYS A 156 -49.40 13.01 -7.47
CA CYS A 156 -48.09 12.85 -6.83
C CYS A 156 -47.15 13.96 -7.25
N TYR A 157 -46.48 14.57 -6.28
CA TYR A 157 -45.53 15.68 -6.50
C TYR A 157 -44.19 15.33 -5.81
N ASN A 158 -43.09 15.82 -6.36
CA ASN A 158 -41.80 15.68 -5.67
C ASN A 158 -41.78 16.60 -4.45
N ASP A 159 -41.17 16.08 -3.40
CA ASP A 159 -40.82 16.80 -2.18
C ASP A 159 -39.37 16.50 -1.80
N SER A 160 -38.87 17.09 -0.72
CA SER A 160 -37.56 16.85 -0.21
C SER A 160 -37.51 17.17 1.29
N THR A 161 -36.77 16.37 2.04
CA THR A 161 -36.53 16.66 3.46
C THR A 161 -35.78 17.97 3.70
N THR A 162 -35.07 18.47 2.69
CA THR A 162 -34.27 19.70 2.78
C THR A 162 -34.97 20.93 2.21
N THR A 163 -35.97 20.73 1.32
CA THR A 163 -36.76 21.81 0.67
C THR A 163 -38.20 21.37 0.50
N ARG A 164 -38.99 21.46 1.55
CA ARG A 164 -40.40 21.04 1.55
C ARG A 164 -41.23 21.82 0.54
N ALA A 165 -42.10 21.09 -0.17
CA ALA A 165 -43.07 21.65 -1.11
C ALA A 165 -44.18 22.47 -0.39
N LEU A 166 -44.50 22.09 0.87
CA LEU A 166 -45.42 22.78 1.76
C LEU A 166 -44.74 22.99 3.12
N ALA A 167 -44.74 24.22 3.62
CA ALA A 167 -43.86 24.67 4.69
C ALA A 167 -44.38 24.43 6.13
N ASN A 168 -45.59 23.91 6.34
CA ASN A 168 -46.22 23.90 7.66
C ASN A 168 -46.64 22.46 8.05
N GLY A 169 -45.84 21.79 8.90
CA GLY A 169 -46.17 20.50 9.45
C GLY A 169 -47.33 20.52 10.44
N MET A 170 -48.24 19.54 10.34
CA MET A 170 -49.41 19.44 11.24
C MET A 170 -49.39 18.09 11.98
N GLY A 171 -49.33 18.13 13.28
CA GLY A 171 -49.47 16.94 14.13
C GLY A 171 -50.92 16.40 14.07
N VAL A 172 -51.11 15.22 13.47
CA VAL A 172 -52.38 14.50 13.47
C VAL A 172 -52.43 13.56 14.68
N THR A 173 -53.50 13.62 15.46
CA THR A 173 -53.71 12.68 16.59
C THR A 173 -54.21 11.35 16.06
N GLY A 174 -53.38 10.30 16.08
CA GLY A 174 -53.64 8.96 15.61
C GLY A 174 -52.88 8.61 14.34
N GLU A 175 -53.21 7.44 13.74
CA GLU A 175 -52.55 7.01 12.48
C GLU A 175 -53.05 7.85 11.31
N VAL A 176 -52.14 8.30 10.46
CA VAL A 176 -52.39 9.21 9.34
C VAL A 176 -53.23 8.56 8.23
N THR A 177 -54.27 9.25 7.81
CA THR A 177 -55.07 9.00 6.59
C THR A 177 -55.15 10.26 5.76
N VAL A 178 -55.54 10.15 4.50
CA VAL A 178 -55.78 11.34 3.65
C VAL A 178 -56.81 12.27 4.29
N GLU A 179 -57.91 11.73 4.85
CA GLU A 179 -58.95 12.54 5.47
C GLU A 179 -58.46 13.23 6.76
N SER A 180 -57.67 12.52 7.58
CA SER A 180 -57.16 13.12 8.83
C SER A 180 -56.22 14.30 8.57
N CYS A 181 -55.35 14.13 7.58
CA CYS A 181 -54.40 15.17 7.18
C CYS A 181 -55.10 16.38 6.51
N THR A 182 -55.97 16.13 5.53
CA THR A 182 -56.69 17.22 4.86
C THR A 182 -57.63 17.97 5.82
N THR A 183 -58.19 17.30 6.83
CA THR A 183 -58.96 17.96 7.89
C THR A 183 -58.08 18.86 8.75
N ALA A 184 -56.91 18.39 9.16
CA ALA A 184 -55.97 19.18 9.96
C ALA A 184 -55.52 20.45 9.21
N CYS A 185 -55.17 20.34 7.94
CA CYS A 185 -54.82 21.49 7.12
C CYS A 185 -56.02 22.47 6.90
N GLN A 186 -57.26 21.93 6.78
CA GLN A 186 -58.47 22.76 6.65
C GLN A 186 -58.73 23.55 7.95
N ASP A 187 -58.66 22.88 9.09
CA ASP A 187 -58.87 23.50 10.42
C ASP A 187 -57.85 24.57 10.72
N ALA A 188 -56.64 24.42 10.20
CA ALA A 188 -55.55 25.41 10.25
C ALA A 188 -55.68 26.51 9.17
N GLY A 189 -56.62 26.38 8.20
CA GLY A 189 -56.93 27.41 7.20
C GLY A 189 -56.02 27.39 5.96
N TYR A 190 -55.36 26.26 5.68
CA TYR A 190 -54.48 26.16 4.50
C TYR A 190 -55.19 25.71 3.25
N GLN A 191 -54.67 26.15 2.10
CA GLN A 191 -55.19 25.85 0.75
C GLN A 191 -54.72 24.51 0.22
N TYR A 192 -53.52 24.09 0.57
CA TYR A 192 -52.91 22.85 0.16
C TYR A 192 -52.64 21.92 1.35
N ALA A 193 -52.76 20.62 1.14
CA ALA A 193 -52.43 19.57 2.08
C ALA A 193 -51.66 18.48 1.38
N GLY A 194 -50.55 18.00 2.00
CA GLY A 194 -49.70 16.95 1.51
C GLY A 194 -49.68 15.77 2.50
N VAL A 195 -49.68 14.55 2.01
CA VAL A 195 -49.42 13.32 2.78
C VAL A 195 -48.20 12.64 2.20
N GLU A 196 -47.21 12.31 3.04
CA GLU A 196 -45.94 11.75 2.66
C GLU A 196 -45.52 10.60 3.58
N TYR A 197 -44.66 9.76 3.12
CA TYR A 197 -43.95 8.68 3.83
C TYR A 197 -44.87 7.79 4.70
N ALA A 198 -46.11 7.54 4.22
CA ALA A 198 -47.15 6.71 4.90
C ALA A 198 -47.79 7.33 6.15
N ASP A 199 -47.08 8.00 7.01
CA ASP A 199 -47.54 8.47 8.32
C ASP A 199 -47.28 9.98 8.57
N GLU A 200 -46.75 10.66 7.60
CA GLU A 200 -46.50 12.10 7.69
C GLU A 200 -47.65 12.91 7.11
N CYS A 201 -48.29 13.74 7.93
CA CYS A 201 -49.12 14.87 7.57
C CYS A 201 -48.33 16.16 7.90
N SER A 202 -47.16 16.24 7.34
CA SER A 202 -46.19 17.27 7.70
C SER A 202 -46.41 18.54 6.87
N ASP A 203 -47.26 18.53 5.79
CA ASP A 203 -47.19 19.56 4.82
C ASP A 203 -48.56 20.20 4.51
N CYS A 204 -48.81 21.33 5.12
CA CYS A 204 -49.88 22.25 4.73
C CYS A 204 -49.31 23.59 4.24
N GLY A 205 -49.95 24.25 3.29
CA GLY A 205 -49.47 25.52 2.74
C GLY A 205 -50.54 26.36 2.06
N MET A 206 -50.29 27.67 1.92
CA MET A 206 -51.06 28.56 1.10
C MET A 206 -50.56 28.59 -0.34
N THR A 207 -49.31 28.18 -0.57
CA THR A 207 -48.59 28.14 -1.85
C THR A 207 -47.84 26.82 -1.95
N LEU A 208 -47.53 26.37 -3.13
CA LEU A 208 -46.64 25.26 -3.41
C LEU A 208 -45.27 25.88 -3.72
N ASP A 209 -44.31 25.57 -2.89
CA ASP A 209 -43.01 26.24 -2.87
C ASP A 209 -41.89 25.33 -3.45
N ASN A 210 -40.66 25.88 -3.53
CA ASN A 210 -39.42 25.16 -3.88
C ASN A 210 -39.43 24.41 -5.24
N GLY A 211 -40.25 24.82 -6.19
CA GLY A 211 -40.27 24.23 -7.52
C GLY A 211 -40.82 22.81 -7.58
N SER A 212 -41.63 22.41 -6.61
CA SER A 212 -42.32 21.13 -6.60
C SER A 212 -43.14 20.92 -7.85
N GLU A 213 -42.94 19.83 -8.58
CA GLU A 213 -43.62 19.51 -9.85
C GLU A 213 -44.30 18.14 -9.81
N PRO A 214 -45.32 17.90 -10.65
CA PRO A 214 -45.96 16.60 -10.71
C PRO A 214 -45.00 15.48 -11.12
N THR A 215 -45.08 14.34 -10.43
CA THR A 215 -44.34 13.14 -10.71
C THR A 215 -45.24 11.95 -11.04
N PRO A 216 -44.71 10.85 -11.60
CA PRO A 216 -45.53 9.67 -11.86
C PRO A 216 -46.26 9.18 -10.59
N ALA A 217 -47.52 8.81 -10.71
CA ALA A 217 -48.32 8.31 -9.58
C ALA A 217 -47.71 7.07 -8.89
N SER A 218 -46.78 6.35 -9.56
CA SER A 218 -46.03 5.23 -9.02
C SER A 218 -44.95 5.63 -8.02
N SER A 219 -44.59 6.90 -7.91
CA SER A 219 -43.66 7.41 -6.92
C SER A 219 -44.33 7.67 -5.56
N CYS A 220 -45.66 7.69 -5.49
CA CYS A 220 -46.43 7.81 -4.27
C CYS A 220 -47.14 6.50 -3.99
N ASP A 221 -46.41 5.47 -3.63
CA ASP A 221 -46.90 4.10 -3.50
C ASP A 221 -46.88 3.53 -2.08
N MET A 222 -46.60 4.37 -1.08
CA MET A 222 -46.69 3.99 0.32
C MET A 222 -48.11 4.09 0.85
N THR A 223 -48.62 3.03 1.48
CA THR A 223 -49.96 3.02 2.06
C THR A 223 -50.05 3.82 3.34
N CYS A 224 -51.12 4.56 3.53
CA CYS A 224 -51.37 5.32 4.77
C CYS A 224 -51.33 4.41 6.01
N ALA A 225 -50.66 4.84 7.07
CA ALA A 225 -50.60 4.11 8.34
C ALA A 225 -52.00 3.89 8.95
N GLY A 226 -52.89 4.83 8.81
CA GLY A 226 -54.27 4.73 9.29
C GLY A 226 -55.27 4.06 8.32
N ASN A 227 -54.93 3.87 7.04
CA ASN A 227 -55.79 3.21 6.07
C ASN A 227 -54.99 2.55 4.92
N SER A 228 -54.80 1.26 4.98
CA SER A 228 -54.03 0.48 3.99
C SER A 228 -54.69 0.38 2.59
N SER A 229 -55.85 0.99 2.38
CA SER A 229 -56.49 1.10 1.05
C SER A 229 -56.21 2.43 0.32
N GLU A 230 -55.43 3.30 0.92
CA GLU A 230 -55.06 4.61 0.36
C GLU A 230 -53.52 4.74 0.29
N TYR A 231 -53.03 5.55 -0.64
CA TYR A 231 -51.65 5.95 -0.72
C TYR A 231 -51.40 7.31 -0.05
N CYS A 232 -50.42 7.38 0.82
CA CYS A 232 -49.92 8.57 1.49
C CYS A 232 -48.47 8.87 1.11
N GLY A 233 -48.25 9.22 -0.15
CA GLY A 233 -46.95 9.63 -0.68
C GLY A 233 -45.98 8.46 -0.85
N GLY A 234 -44.70 8.82 -0.87
CA GLY A 234 -43.51 7.94 -0.98
C GLY A 234 -42.29 8.67 -0.45
N PRO A 235 -41.10 8.08 -0.51
CA PRO A 235 -39.86 8.77 -0.15
C PRO A 235 -39.66 9.99 -1.05
N ASP A 236 -39.49 11.19 -0.47
CA ASP A 236 -39.36 12.48 -1.17
C ASP A 236 -40.49 12.77 -2.19
N HIS A 237 -41.71 12.22 -1.93
CA HIS A 237 -42.88 12.41 -2.79
C HIS A 237 -44.16 12.48 -1.98
N LEU A 238 -44.94 13.52 -2.17
CA LEU A 238 -46.21 13.72 -1.49
C LEU A 238 -47.42 13.56 -2.41
N ASN A 239 -48.51 13.01 -1.91
CA ASN A 239 -49.83 13.14 -2.51
C ASN A 239 -50.41 14.49 -2.12
N LEU A 240 -50.49 15.40 -3.11
CA LEU A 240 -50.94 16.77 -2.93
C LEU A 240 -52.44 16.92 -3.14
N TYR A 241 -53.09 17.67 -2.22
CA TYR A 241 -54.51 17.98 -2.25
C TYR A 241 -54.72 19.49 -2.23
N ASN A 242 -55.73 19.99 -3.03
CA ASN A 242 -56.14 21.39 -3.05
C ASN A 242 -57.56 21.52 -2.50
N TYR A 243 -57.76 22.48 -1.59
CA TYR A 243 -59.07 22.76 -1.01
C TYR A 243 -59.91 23.59 -2.03
N THR A 244 -61.11 23.09 -2.34
CA THR A 244 -62.04 23.72 -3.33
C THR A 244 -63.20 24.42 -2.67
N GLY A 245 -63.32 24.41 -1.34
CA GLY A 245 -64.34 25.07 -0.57
C GLY A 245 -63.99 26.57 -0.28
N THR A 246 -64.83 27.22 0.47
CA THR A 246 -64.51 28.58 0.96
C THR A 246 -63.80 28.43 2.29
N LEU A 247 -62.52 28.78 2.37
CA LEU A 247 -61.80 28.87 3.63
C LEU A 247 -62.45 29.97 4.46
N THR A 248 -63.12 29.59 5.50
CA THR A 248 -63.55 30.56 6.53
C THR A 248 -62.34 30.81 7.40
N THR A 249 -61.64 31.87 7.09
CA THR A 249 -60.75 32.47 8.09
C THR A 249 -61.61 32.88 9.26
N THR A 250 -61.70 32.01 10.24
CA THR A 250 -62.05 32.42 11.58
C THR A 250 -60.85 33.20 12.06
N GLY A 251 -60.84 34.48 11.65
CA GLY A 251 -59.95 35.48 12.20
C GLY A 251 -60.20 35.61 13.65
N ASN A 252 -59.44 34.93 14.43
CA ASN A 252 -59.09 35.37 15.76
C ASN A 252 -57.87 36.25 15.59
N ALA A 253 -58.03 37.44 15.02
CA ALA A 253 -57.22 38.58 15.41
C ALA A 253 -57.55 38.88 16.87
N GLY A 254 -57.20 37.96 17.73
CA GLY A 254 -56.98 38.19 19.14
C GLY A 254 -55.71 39.00 19.19
N SER A 255 -55.85 40.30 19.48
CA SER A 255 -54.86 41.05 20.18
C SER A 255 -54.65 40.40 21.54
N GLY A 256 -54.02 39.25 21.52
CA GLY A 256 -53.32 38.66 22.61
C GLY A 256 -51.99 39.36 22.68
N THR A 257 -51.70 40.03 23.75
CA THR A 257 -50.34 40.29 24.20
C THR A 257 -49.61 38.98 24.20
N GLY A 258 -49.03 38.63 23.05
CA GLY A 258 -48.09 37.54 22.94
C GLY A 258 -46.98 37.82 23.92
N THR A 259 -46.80 36.93 24.86
CA THR A 259 -45.62 36.95 25.70
C THR A 259 -44.49 36.76 24.74
N GLU A 260 -43.73 37.84 24.48
CA GLU A 260 -42.51 37.78 23.69
C GLU A 260 -41.62 36.69 24.30
N LEU A 261 -41.31 35.63 23.50
CA LEU A 261 -40.52 34.51 23.98
C LEU A 261 -39.16 35.05 24.46
N LEU A 262 -38.75 34.66 25.65
CA LEU A 262 -37.50 35.13 26.23
C LEU A 262 -36.31 34.54 25.49
N LEU A 263 -35.57 35.39 24.82
CA LEU A 263 -34.19 35.08 24.43
C LEU A 263 -33.34 35.27 25.70
N THR A 264 -32.94 34.21 26.35
CA THR A 264 -32.20 34.24 27.61
C THR A 264 -30.83 34.89 27.41
N ALA A 265 -30.68 36.16 27.80
CA ALA A 265 -29.54 36.99 27.48
C ALA A 265 -28.21 36.50 28.14
N SER A 266 -28.29 35.77 29.25
CA SER A 266 -27.11 35.17 29.91
C SER A 266 -27.48 33.95 30.72
N LEU A 267 -26.72 32.87 30.55
CA LEU A 267 -26.88 31.59 31.21
C LEU A 267 -25.72 31.33 32.19
N SER A 268 -25.87 30.32 33.05
CA SER A 268 -24.79 29.84 33.88
C SER A 268 -23.59 29.38 33.07
N GLY A 269 -22.33 29.63 33.54
CA GLY A 269 -21.13 29.21 32.79
C GLY A 269 -20.66 30.21 31.73
N GLY A 270 -21.25 31.40 31.66
CA GLY A 270 -20.82 32.47 30.71
C GLY A 270 -21.43 32.40 29.34
N TRP A 271 -22.38 31.48 29.14
CA TRP A 271 -23.11 31.38 27.88
C TRP A 271 -24.03 32.57 27.64
N THR A 272 -24.04 33.05 26.42
CA THR A 272 -24.83 34.22 25.98
C THR A 272 -25.51 33.92 24.65
N TYR A 273 -26.68 34.52 24.43
CA TYR A 273 -27.36 34.45 23.13
C TYR A 273 -26.54 35.10 22.03
N GLY A 274 -26.26 34.37 20.94
CA GLY A 274 -25.47 34.78 19.79
C GLY A 274 -26.28 35.25 18.59
N GLY A 275 -27.57 34.87 18.54
CA GLY A 275 -28.49 35.25 17.46
C GLY A 275 -29.26 34.04 16.88
N CYS A 276 -30.23 34.38 16.03
CA CYS A 276 -30.93 33.40 15.19
C CYS A 276 -30.13 33.16 13.89
N TYR A 277 -29.95 31.91 13.49
CA TYR A 277 -29.23 31.54 12.28
C TYR A 277 -30.06 30.61 11.40
N VAL A 278 -29.90 30.75 10.08
CA VAL A 278 -30.47 29.80 9.12
C VAL A 278 -29.72 28.48 9.21
N ASP A 279 -30.46 27.37 9.38
CA ASP A 279 -29.93 26.02 9.26
C ASP A 279 -30.31 25.38 7.93
N ASN A 280 -29.65 24.33 7.52
CA ASN A 280 -29.92 23.55 6.32
C ASN A 280 -29.97 24.33 4.97
N ALA A 281 -29.45 25.54 4.89
CA ALA A 281 -29.36 26.23 3.61
C ALA A 281 -28.36 25.57 2.64
N ASN A 282 -27.27 25.03 3.17
CA ASN A 282 -26.23 24.29 2.44
C ASN A 282 -25.82 22.99 3.17
N GLY A 283 -26.55 22.62 4.21
CA GLY A 283 -26.26 21.56 5.16
C GLY A 283 -26.53 22.01 6.60
N ARG A 284 -26.47 21.11 7.57
CA ARG A 284 -26.55 21.41 9.00
C ARG A 284 -25.39 22.28 9.45
N VAL A 285 -25.68 23.40 10.11
CA VAL A 285 -24.61 24.31 10.60
C VAL A 285 -23.99 23.90 11.93
N LEU A 286 -24.58 22.94 12.64
CA LEU A 286 -24.04 22.29 13.86
C LEU A 286 -24.30 20.78 13.80
N GLY A 287 -23.34 19.96 14.19
CA GLY A 287 -23.34 18.52 13.89
C GLY A 287 -23.76 17.57 15.01
N ASP A 288 -23.59 17.90 16.28
CA ASP A 288 -23.89 17.00 17.41
C ASP A 288 -25.33 17.24 17.92
N GLU A 289 -26.22 16.26 17.75
CA GLU A 289 -27.67 16.40 17.95
C GLU A 289 -28.16 15.67 19.20
N LEU A 290 -28.98 16.37 20.02
CA LEU A 290 -29.80 15.80 21.09
C LEU A 290 -31.26 16.20 20.89
N ASP A 291 -32.15 15.23 20.80
CA ASP A 291 -33.60 15.46 20.74
C ASP A 291 -34.29 15.14 22.09
N SER A 292 -35.17 16.03 22.54
CA SER A 292 -35.91 15.86 23.81
C SER A 292 -37.23 16.63 23.80
N ASP A 293 -38.35 15.98 24.05
CA ASP A 293 -39.64 16.62 24.21
C ASP A 293 -39.68 17.67 25.37
N ASN A 294 -38.73 17.58 26.31
CA ASN A 294 -38.57 18.50 27.41
C ASN A 294 -37.39 19.44 27.21
N MET A 295 -37.03 19.80 25.99
CA MET A 295 -35.90 20.66 25.67
C MET A 295 -36.11 22.06 26.27
N THR A 296 -35.07 22.57 26.88
CA THR A 296 -34.95 23.98 27.33
C THR A 296 -33.60 24.53 26.91
N VAL A 297 -33.44 25.84 26.91
CA VAL A 297 -32.15 26.49 26.59
C VAL A 297 -31.06 26.00 27.56
N GLU A 298 -31.38 25.88 28.85
CA GLU A 298 -30.40 25.42 29.84
C GLU A 298 -30.02 23.98 29.66
N SER A 299 -30.98 23.10 29.27
CA SER A 299 -30.69 21.67 29.03
C SER A 299 -29.77 21.46 27.83
N CYS A 300 -30.00 22.21 26.74
CA CYS A 300 -29.13 22.20 25.57
C CYS A 300 -27.73 22.71 25.88
N VAL A 301 -27.62 23.86 26.53
CA VAL A 301 -26.33 24.44 26.96
C VAL A 301 -25.58 23.51 27.92
N ALA A 302 -26.31 22.85 28.85
CA ALA A 302 -25.70 21.88 29.76
C ALA A 302 -25.15 20.64 29.01
N HIS A 303 -25.89 20.14 28.02
CA HIS A 303 -25.44 19.06 27.17
C HIS A 303 -24.16 19.44 26.40
N CYS A 304 -24.19 20.53 25.63
CA CYS A 304 -23.02 21.00 24.87
C CYS A 304 -21.82 21.29 25.79
N THR A 305 -22.04 21.79 27.00
CA THR A 305 -20.96 21.99 27.98
C THR A 305 -20.36 20.68 28.48
N ALA A 306 -21.18 19.64 28.69
CA ALA A 306 -20.71 18.33 29.16
C ALA A 306 -19.78 17.65 28.11
N ASP A 307 -20.04 17.89 26.84
CA ASP A 307 -19.25 17.36 25.74
C ASP A 307 -18.15 18.30 25.23
N ASN A 308 -17.90 19.38 25.99
CA ASN A 308 -16.85 20.41 25.77
C ASN A 308 -17.06 21.23 24.47
N PHE A 309 -18.29 21.41 24.03
CA PHE A 309 -18.61 22.35 22.97
C PHE A 309 -18.80 23.77 23.48
N THR A 310 -18.57 24.74 22.59
CA THR A 310 -18.62 26.18 22.92
C THR A 310 -19.80 26.90 22.28
N ILE A 311 -20.54 26.21 21.40
CA ILE A 311 -21.75 26.67 20.74
C ILE A 311 -22.87 25.66 20.97
N ALA A 312 -24.07 26.14 21.28
CA ALA A 312 -25.31 25.41 21.39
C ALA A 312 -26.35 26.04 20.49
N GLY A 313 -27.03 25.27 19.69
CA GLY A 313 -28.11 25.71 18.80
C GLY A 313 -29.39 24.94 19.12
N LEU A 314 -30.50 25.63 19.30
CA LEU A 314 -31.79 25.01 19.51
C LEU A 314 -32.66 25.19 18.27
N GLU A 315 -33.30 24.12 17.84
CA GLU A 315 -34.16 24.09 16.65
C GLU A 315 -35.46 23.30 16.95
N TYR A 316 -36.48 23.62 16.21
CA TYR A 316 -37.76 22.90 16.17
C TYR A 316 -38.37 22.52 17.55
N SER A 317 -38.20 23.36 18.57
CA SER A 317 -38.74 23.14 19.93
C SER A 317 -38.00 22.09 20.75
N THR A 318 -37.59 20.98 20.14
CA THR A 318 -37.12 19.75 20.82
C THR A 318 -35.66 19.41 20.56
N GLN A 319 -35.07 20.02 19.52
CA GLN A 319 -33.72 19.68 19.06
C GLN A 319 -32.65 20.62 19.63
N CYS A 320 -31.54 20.04 19.99
CA CYS A 320 -30.33 20.73 20.47
C CYS A 320 -29.15 20.26 19.62
N PHE A 321 -28.37 21.17 19.09
CA PHE A 321 -27.18 20.93 18.32
C PHE A 321 -25.96 21.57 18.97
N CYS A 322 -24.85 20.89 18.99
CA CYS A 322 -23.62 21.37 19.60
C CYS A 322 -22.48 21.48 18.57
N GLY A 323 -21.54 22.42 18.84
CA GLY A 323 -20.34 22.57 18.03
C GLY A 323 -19.38 23.62 18.62
N ASN A 324 -18.25 23.81 17.93
CA ASN A 324 -17.30 24.87 18.30
C ASN A 324 -17.28 26.03 17.30
N GLU A 325 -17.87 25.81 16.12
CA GLU A 325 -18.01 26.77 15.02
C GLU A 325 -19.33 26.50 14.31
N LEU A 326 -19.90 27.47 13.63
CA LEU A 326 -21.00 27.28 12.71
C LEU A 326 -20.42 26.99 11.34
N ILE A 327 -20.81 25.89 10.71
CA ILE A 327 -20.30 25.44 9.41
C ILE A 327 -21.25 25.83 8.26
N ASP A 328 -20.90 25.44 7.02
CA ASP A 328 -21.70 25.58 5.81
C ASP A 328 -22.18 26.99 5.50
N GLY A 329 -21.38 28.00 5.86
CA GLY A 329 -21.68 29.40 5.56
C GLY A 329 -22.91 29.94 6.28
N ALA A 330 -23.15 29.51 7.51
CA ALA A 330 -24.28 29.92 8.35
C ALA A 330 -24.59 31.41 8.24
N VAL A 331 -25.83 31.75 7.95
CA VAL A 331 -26.27 33.13 7.77
C VAL A 331 -27.16 33.54 8.95
N LYS A 332 -26.89 34.73 9.52
CA LYS A 332 -27.71 35.24 10.59
C LYS A 332 -29.09 35.62 10.04
N ALA A 333 -30.14 35.15 10.72
CA ALA A 333 -31.54 35.51 10.47
C ALA A 333 -32.04 36.55 11.47
N PRO A 334 -33.17 37.24 11.23
CA PRO A 334 -33.84 38.03 12.21
C PRO A 334 -34.20 37.19 13.45
N ASP A 335 -33.99 37.74 14.66
CA ASP A 335 -34.33 37.00 15.90
C ASP A 335 -35.81 36.58 15.99
N SER A 336 -36.68 37.29 15.27
CA SER A 336 -38.11 36.97 15.13
C SER A 336 -38.39 35.67 14.36
N ASP A 337 -37.44 35.14 13.63
CA ASP A 337 -37.60 33.90 12.87
C ASP A 337 -37.38 32.65 13.75
N CYS A 338 -36.79 32.82 14.95
CA CYS A 338 -36.62 31.78 15.96
C CYS A 338 -37.76 31.88 16.98
N ASP A 339 -39.00 31.62 16.57
CA ASP A 339 -40.23 31.93 17.28
C ASP A 339 -40.97 30.73 17.88
N MET A 340 -40.37 29.50 17.79
CA MET A 340 -40.97 28.33 18.41
C MET A 340 -40.57 28.22 19.89
N ALA A 341 -41.62 27.97 20.74
CA ALA A 341 -41.37 27.75 22.16
C ALA A 341 -40.65 26.41 22.40
N CYS A 342 -39.77 26.38 23.41
CA CYS A 342 -39.11 25.13 23.82
C CYS A 342 -40.11 24.13 24.41
N GLY A 343 -39.94 22.83 24.08
CA GLY A 343 -40.79 21.75 24.57
C GLY A 343 -40.88 21.67 26.11
N GLY A 344 -39.78 21.95 26.80
CA GLY A 344 -39.70 21.95 28.27
C GLY A 344 -40.00 23.31 28.93
N ASN A 345 -40.02 24.41 28.18
CA ASN A 345 -40.32 25.74 28.73
C ASN A 345 -40.97 26.65 27.68
N ALA A 346 -42.28 26.75 27.73
CA ALA A 346 -43.08 27.54 26.78
C ALA A 346 -42.83 29.05 26.76
N THR A 347 -41.96 29.58 27.64
CA THR A 347 -41.55 31.00 27.66
C THR A 347 -40.21 31.28 26.98
N GLU A 348 -39.46 30.25 26.57
CA GLU A 348 -38.17 30.35 25.91
C GLU A 348 -38.28 30.05 24.41
N ALA A 349 -37.40 30.63 23.60
CA ALA A 349 -37.32 30.38 22.18
C ALA A 349 -36.30 29.28 21.87
N CYS A 350 -36.76 28.20 21.24
CA CYS A 350 -35.96 27.07 20.80
C CYS A 350 -35.98 26.97 19.26
N GLY A 351 -35.52 28.02 18.57
CA GLY A 351 -35.44 28.08 17.14
C GLY A 351 -36.77 28.07 16.41
N ALA A 352 -36.80 27.56 15.22
CA ALA A 352 -37.95 27.23 14.39
C ALA A 352 -37.52 26.20 13.32
N GLY A 353 -38.37 25.85 12.38
CA GLY A 353 -37.94 24.97 11.28
C GLY A 353 -36.82 25.64 10.47
N ASN A 354 -35.66 24.99 10.36
CA ASN A 354 -34.45 25.51 9.73
C ASN A 354 -33.97 26.86 10.30
N ARG A 355 -34.17 27.07 11.58
CA ARG A 355 -33.73 28.26 12.33
C ARG A 355 -33.21 27.89 13.73
N LEU A 356 -31.94 28.13 13.93
CA LEU A 356 -31.26 27.86 15.18
C LEU A 356 -31.24 29.09 16.08
N SER A 357 -31.78 28.98 17.28
CA SER A 357 -31.46 29.89 18.41
C SER A 357 -30.08 29.54 18.93
N VAL A 358 -29.04 30.28 18.57
CA VAL A 358 -27.65 29.98 18.86
C VAL A 358 -27.19 30.68 20.14
N TYR A 359 -26.52 29.90 21.01
CA TYR A 359 -25.88 30.37 22.24
C TYR A 359 -24.39 30.06 22.21
N THR A 360 -23.53 30.88 22.78
CA THR A 360 -22.09 30.67 22.81
C THR A 360 -21.48 31.04 24.15
N SER A 361 -20.44 30.25 24.56
CA SER A 361 -19.60 30.55 25.74
C SER A 361 -18.38 31.42 25.40
N MET A 362 -18.07 31.64 24.10
CA MET A 362 -16.83 32.30 23.64
C MET A 362 -17.00 33.80 23.29
N GLY A 363 -18.22 34.32 23.31
CA GLY A 363 -18.53 35.72 22.96
C GLY A 363 -18.48 36.05 21.46
N ASN A 364 -17.65 35.44 20.66
CA ASN A 364 -17.62 35.52 19.20
C ASN A 364 -17.94 34.16 18.58
N ILE A 365 -18.77 34.14 17.55
CA ILE A 365 -19.10 32.95 16.80
C ILE A 365 -18.27 32.94 15.51
N THR A 366 -17.47 31.92 15.34
CA THR A 366 -16.77 31.68 14.07
C THR A 366 -17.71 31.00 13.08
N ILE A 367 -17.79 31.51 11.86
CA ILE A 367 -18.57 30.91 10.78
C ILE A 367 -17.60 30.41 9.72
N ILE A 368 -17.63 29.10 9.47
CA ILE A 368 -16.89 28.46 8.40
C ILE A 368 -17.70 28.63 7.11
N PRO A 369 -17.13 29.15 6.01
CA PRO A 369 -17.83 29.29 4.73
C PRO A 369 -18.24 27.93 4.16
N VAL A 370 -19.14 27.92 3.21
CA VAL A 370 -19.48 26.71 2.45
C VAL A 370 -18.21 26.14 1.85
N PRO A 371 -17.87 24.85 2.10
CA PRO A 371 -16.64 24.26 1.60
C PRO A 371 -16.64 24.18 0.06
N THR A 372 -15.48 24.42 -0.52
CA THR A 372 -15.30 24.40 -1.98
C THR A 372 -14.05 23.58 -2.33
N PRO A 373 -13.96 23.00 -3.57
CA PRO A 373 -12.72 22.38 -4.01
C PRO A 373 -11.55 23.36 -3.97
N LEU A 374 -10.42 22.96 -3.43
CA LEU A 374 -9.18 23.74 -3.49
C LEU A 374 -8.59 23.66 -4.91
N THR A 375 -8.77 24.72 -5.72
CA THR A 375 -8.33 24.76 -7.12
C THR A 375 -7.16 25.68 -7.39
N SER A 376 -6.71 26.45 -6.38
CA SER A 376 -5.61 27.42 -6.50
C SER A 376 -4.79 27.45 -5.21
N GLY A 377 -3.53 27.89 -5.31
CA GLY A 377 -2.60 27.86 -4.16
C GLY A 377 -2.09 26.48 -3.82
N LEU A 378 -2.28 25.51 -4.71
CA LEU A 378 -1.85 24.12 -4.54
C LEU A 378 -0.32 24.01 -4.41
N PRO A 379 0.21 23.06 -3.64
CA PRO A 379 1.66 22.89 -3.52
C PRO A 379 2.26 22.37 -4.85
N GLY A 380 3.50 22.79 -5.15
CA GLY A 380 4.24 22.31 -6.33
C GLY A 380 3.52 22.57 -7.66
N GLN A 381 3.31 21.51 -8.45
CA GLN A 381 2.68 21.59 -9.77
C GLN A 381 1.32 20.85 -9.83
N TRP A 382 0.69 20.62 -8.71
CA TRP A 382 -0.62 19.98 -8.67
C TRP A 382 -1.70 20.82 -9.32
N VAL A 383 -2.66 20.17 -10.00
CA VAL A 383 -3.82 20.77 -10.65
C VAL A 383 -5.05 19.95 -10.32
N TYR A 384 -6.10 20.62 -9.84
CA TYR A 384 -7.42 20.01 -9.63
C TYR A 384 -8.01 19.52 -10.96
N GLN A 385 -8.55 18.32 -10.98
CA GLN A 385 -9.11 17.70 -12.18
C GLN A 385 -10.63 17.61 -12.16
N GLY A 386 -11.24 17.55 -11.00
CA GLY A 386 -12.69 17.38 -10.83
C GLY A 386 -13.03 16.29 -9.81
N CYS A 387 -14.32 16.01 -9.71
CA CYS A 387 -14.85 14.90 -8.90
C CYS A 387 -14.81 13.61 -9.72
N LEU A 388 -14.18 12.57 -9.17
CA LEU A 388 -13.91 11.28 -9.83
C LEU A 388 -14.65 10.17 -9.10
N ALA A 389 -15.53 9.44 -9.81
CA ALA A 389 -16.30 8.35 -9.24
C ALA A 389 -15.49 7.04 -9.23
N GLU A 390 -15.55 6.33 -8.11
CA GLU A 390 -15.07 4.96 -7.95
C GLU A 390 -15.93 3.98 -8.77
N PRO A 391 -15.35 2.91 -9.37
CA PRO A 391 -16.09 2.00 -10.23
C PRO A 391 -17.09 1.12 -9.47
N ALA A 392 -16.84 0.85 -8.19
CA ALA A 392 -17.70 0.10 -7.28
C ALA A 392 -17.30 0.37 -5.83
N PRO A 393 -18.21 0.28 -4.85
CA PRO A 393 -17.89 0.43 -3.45
C PRO A 393 -16.80 -0.54 -2.99
N GLY A 394 -15.74 0.01 -2.37
CA GLY A 394 -14.59 -0.75 -1.87
C GLY A 394 -13.57 -1.17 -2.93
N SER A 395 -13.68 -0.67 -4.16
CA SER A 395 -12.61 -0.77 -5.18
C SER A 395 -12.06 0.62 -5.45
N HIS A 396 -10.78 0.84 -5.13
CA HIS A 396 -10.17 2.16 -5.26
C HIS A 396 -9.48 2.33 -6.61
N LEU A 397 -9.62 3.53 -7.19
CA LEU A 397 -8.96 3.93 -8.44
C LEU A 397 -7.46 4.08 -8.23
N LEU A 398 -7.04 4.60 -7.08
CA LEU A 398 -5.66 4.80 -6.70
C LEU A 398 -5.26 3.79 -5.61
N PRO A 399 -4.11 3.08 -5.73
CA PRO A 399 -3.82 1.89 -4.92
C PRO A 399 -3.34 2.15 -3.50
N TYR A 400 -2.96 3.38 -3.15
CA TYR A 400 -2.32 3.65 -1.86
C TYR A 400 -3.17 4.58 -1.00
N GLU A 401 -3.94 3.99 -0.12
CA GLU A 401 -4.79 4.68 0.85
C GLU A 401 -4.02 5.08 2.11
N ASN A 402 -4.21 6.31 2.54
CA ASN A 402 -3.83 6.83 3.85
C ASN A 402 -5.09 7.33 4.55
N ASP A 403 -5.39 6.79 5.71
CA ASP A 403 -6.53 7.18 6.53
C ASP A 403 -6.07 8.19 7.60
N TRP A 404 -6.61 9.43 7.54
CA TRP A 404 -6.27 10.55 8.42
C TRP A 404 -7.53 11.14 9.06
N THR A 405 -8.14 10.38 9.94
CA THR A 405 -9.46 10.59 10.53
C THR A 405 -9.76 12.03 11.01
N ASN A 406 -8.77 12.80 11.45
CA ASN A 406 -9.01 14.14 12.06
C ASN A 406 -8.14 15.26 11.47
N ASN A 407 -7.30 14.98 10.50
CA ASN A 407 -6.30 15.94 10.03
C ASN A 407 -6.01 15.85 8.52
N ASN A 408 -6.92 15.25 7.75
CA ASN A 408 -6.79 15.21 6.30
C ASN A 408 -7.04 16.60 5.70
N THR A 409 -6.10 17.07 4.91
CA THR A 409 -6.20 18.30 4.12
C THR A 409 -5.73 18.04 2.70
N VAL A 410 -6.23 18.82 1.75
CA VAL A 410 -5.75 18.76 0.36
C VAL A 410 -4.23 18.91 0.31
N GLU A 411 -3.67 19.92 0.99
CA GLU A 411 -2.23 20.19 0.97
C GLU A 411 -1.42 19.01 1.54
N ALA A 412 -1.86 18.42 2.66
CA ALA A 412 -1.17 17.28 3.28
C ALA A 412 -1.17 16.07 2.37
N CYS A 413 -2.31 15.73 1.75
CA CYS A 413 -2.42 14.63 0.81
C CYS A 413 -1.53 14.83 -0.42
N LEU A 414 -1.58 15.99 -1.05
CA LEU A 414 -0.76 16.30 -2.22
C LEU A 414 0.75 16.26 -1.91
N ASN A 415 1.16 16.76 -0.75
CA ASN A 415 2.56 16.71 -0.31
C ASN A 415 3.00 15.27 -0.04
N GLN A 416 2.15 14.44 0.57
CA GLN A 416 2.43 13.02 0.80
C GLN A 416 2.64 12.27 -0.52
N CYS A 417 1.72 12.40 -1.47
CA CYS A 417 1.85 11.73 -2.77
C CYS A 417 3.11 12.21 -3.53
N ALA A 418 3.36 13.53 -3.52
CA ALA A 418 4.54 14.11 -4.18
C ALA A 418 5.85 13.64 -3.55
N ALA A 419 5.93 13.54 -2.22
CA ALA A 419 7.13 13.09 -1.51
C ALA A 419 7.55 11.66 -1.90
N PHE A 420 6.60 10.83 -2.35
CA PHE A 420 6.84 9.48 -2.83
C PHE A 420 6.83 9.36 -4.36
N GLY A 421 6.70 10.48 -5.09
CA GLY A 421 6.79 10.50 -6.54
C GLY A 421 5.53 10.00 -7.27
N TYR A 422 4.36 10.04 -6.63
CA TYR A 422 3.08 9.68 -7.26
C TYR A 422 2.41 10.91 -7.87
N PRO A 423 2.11 10.88 -9.20
CA PRO A 423 1.58 12.04 -9.92
C PRO A 423 0.05 12.17 -9.86
N ALA A 424 -0.67 11.24 -9.25
CA ALA A 424 -2.10 11.31 -9.00
C ALA A 424 -2.39 11.24 -7.50
N ALA A 425 -3.29 12.10 -7.04
CA ALA A 425 -3.80 12.13 -5.68
C ALA A 425 -5.33 12.24 -5.71
N GLY A 426 -6.00 11.55 -4.80
CA GLY A 426 -7.43 11.61 -4.59
C GLY A 426 -7.76 11.77 -3.12
N LEU A 427 -8.72 12.63 -2.81
CA LEU A 427 -9.23 12.74 -1.44
C LEU A 427 -10.66 12.23 -1.43
N GLU A 428 -10.99 11.35 -0.49
CA GLU A 428 -12.29 10.71 -0.41
C GLU A 428 -12.80 10.72 1.04
N TYR A 429 -14.10 10.71 1.21
CA TYR A 429 -14.79 10.58 2.51
C TYR A 429 -14.33 11.58 3.58
N GLY A 430 -13.76 12.74 3.20
CA GLY A 430 -13.24 13.74 4.12
C GLY A 430 -11.92 13.35 4.80
N GLU A 431 -11.66 12.09 5.06
CA GLU A 431 -10.60 11.55 5.91
C GLU A 431 -9.50 10.80 5.15
N GLN A 432 -9.79 10.35 3.93
CA GLN A 432 -8.92 9.47 3.17
C GLN A 432 -8.11 10.24 2.13
N CYS A 433 -6.84 9.88 2.00
CA CYS A 433 -5.92 10.37 0.98
C CYS A 433 -5.36 9.20 0.18
N PHE A 434 -5.59 9.19 -1.11
CA PHE A 434 -5.12 8.16 -2.03
C PHE A 434 -4.00 8.70 -2.92
N CYS A 435 -2.98 7.88 -3.14
CA CYS A 435 -1.88 8.18 -4.06
C CYS A 435 -1.77 7.08 -5.13
N GLY A 436 -1.34 7.45 -6.34
CA GLY A 436 -1.12 6.50 -7.42
C GLY A 436 -0.59 7.16 -8.69
N ASP A 437 -0.62 6.41 -9.78
CA ASP A 437 -0.30 6.89 -11.11
C ASP A 437 -1.56 7.34 -11.85
N ILE A 438 -1.42 8.31 -12.77
CA ILE A 438 -2.55 8.76 -13.60
C ILE A 438 -3.11 7.61 -14.45
N SER A 439 -2.26 6.64 -14.83
CA SER A 439 -2.68 5.43 -15.53
C SER A 439 -3.62 4.56 -14.70
N ASP A 440 -3.46 4.52 -13.37
CA ASP A 440 -4.31 3.71 -12.49
C ASP A 440 -5.78 4.11 -12.62
N VAL A 441 -6.06 5.43 -12.73
CA VAL A 441 -7.41 5.96 -12.94
C VAL A 441 -8.03 5.45 -14.25
N VAL A 442 -7.23 5.40 -15.32
CA VAL A 442 -7.67 4.92 -16.65
C VAL A 442 -7.87 3.41 -16.64
N ASP A 443 -6.91 2.68 -16.09
CA ASP A 443 -6.90 1.20 -16.06
C ASP A 443 -8.03 0.65 -15.18
N ASN A 444 -8.42 1.40 -14.14
CA ASN A 444 -9.54 1.07 -13.26
C ASN A 444 -10.87 1.71 -13.68
N ASN A 445 -10.97 2.27 -14.89
CA ASN A 445 -12.19 2.85 -15.47
C ASN A 445 -12.80 4.02 -14.68
N GLY A 446 -11.97 4.87 -14.07
CA GLY A 446 -12.44 6.08 -13.39
C GLY A 446 -13.24 7.02 -14.30
N THR A 447 -14.32 7.58 -13.80
CA THR A 447 -15.19 8.50 -14.55
C THR A 447 -15.39 9.79 -13.78
N PHE A 448 -15.23 10.93 -14.46
CA PHE A 448 -15.53 12.23 -13.86
C PHE A 448 -17.03 12.48 -13.82
N VAL A 449 -17.50 12.98 -12.67
CA VAL A 449 -18.89 13.37 -12.40
C VAL A 449 -18.96 14.87 -12.09
N SER A 450 -20.14 15.39 -11.70
CA SER A 450 -20.26 16.78 -11.30
C SER A 450 -19.43 17.08 -10.03
N ASP A 451 -18.73 18.22 -9.99
CA ASP A 451 -17.99 18.66 -8.81
C ASP A 451 -18.87 18.79 -7.56
N SER A 452 -20.16 19.02 -7.73
CA SER A 452 -21.13 19.10 -6.64
C SER A 452 -21.39 17.78 -5.91
N GLU A 453 -20.96 16.65 -6.50
CA GLU A 453 -21.10 15.32 -5.89
C GLU A 453 -19.97 15.04 -4.86
N CYS A 454 -18.79 15.66 -5.01
CA CYS A 454 -17.71 15.64 -4.02
C CYS A 454 -17.97 16.72 -2.96
N ASN A 455 -18.86 16.46 -2.02
CA ASN A 455 -19.43 17.47 -1.12
C ASN A 455 -19.02 17.32 0.36
N MET A 456 -18.12 16.42 0.70
CA MET A 456 -17.65 16.26 2.08
C MET A 456 -16.45 17.15 2.37
N PRO A 457 -16.48 17.96 3.46
CA PRO A 457 -15.33 18.75 3.84
C PRO A 457 -14.17 17.88 4.33
N CYS A 458 -12.95 18.41 4.21
CA CYS A 458 -11.77 17.75 4.76
C CYS A 458 -11.80 17.74 6.29
N SER A 459 -11.45 16.62 6.92
CA SER A 459 -11.45 16.48 8.39
C SER A 459 -10.45 17.41 9.10
N GLY A 460 -9.40 17.83 8.40
CA GLY A 460 -8.40 18.78 8.91
C GLY A 460 -8.54 20.21 8.37
N ASP A 461 -9.46 20.45 7.42
CA ASP A 461 -9.69 21.75 6.81
C ASP A 461 -11.14 21.88 6.32
N PRO A 462 -12.03 22.37 7.16
CA PRO A 462 -13.47 22.39 6.88
C PRO A 462 -13.89 23.38 5.78
N VAL A 463 -12.99 24.21 5.25
CA VAL A 463 -13.27 25.15 4.17
C VAL A 463 -13.05 24.57 2.77
N HIS A 464 -12.41 23.38 2.71
CA HIS A 464 -12.17 22.71 1.43
C HIS A 464 -12.78 21.31 1.40
N LEU A 465 -13.12 20.86 0.18
CA LEU A 465 -13.76 19.57 -0.06
C LEU A 465 -12.72 18.45 -0.28
N CYS A 466 -12.97 17.32 0.37
CA CYS A 466 -12.17 16.10 0.28
C CYS A 466 -13.05 14.91 -0.18
N GLY A 467 -13.67 15.05 -1.34
CA GLY A 467 -14.46 14.00 -1.96
C GLY A 467 -15.84 13.79 -1.33
N ALA A 468 -16.33 12.57 -1.45
CA ALA A 468 -17.54 12.07 -0.80
C ALA A 468 -17.46 10.53 -0.72
N ASN A 469 -18.55 9.85 -0.36
CA ASN A 469 -18.60 8.39 -0.33
C ASN A 469 -18.46 7.80 -1.75
N ASN A 470 -17.41 7.04 -2.03
CA ASN A 470 -17.01 6.50 -3.33
C ASN A 470 -16.79 7.57 -4.42
N LEU A 471 -16.41 8.77 -4.00
CA LEU A 471 -16.14 9.91 -4.87
C LEU A 471 -14.88 10.64 -4.43
N MET A 472 -13.92 10.78 -5.32
CA MET A 472 -12.63 11.44 -5.05
C MET A 472 -12.56 12.85 -5.58
N SER A 473 -12.14 13.82 -4.78
CA SER A 473 -11.58 15.09 -5.28
C SER A 473 -10.20 14.78 -5.87
N ALA A 474 -10.10 14.77 -7.22
CA ALA A 474 -8.90 14.30 -7.92
C ALA A 474 -7.94 15.45 -8.29
N TYR A 475 -6.65 15.19 -8.12
CA TYR A 475 -5.55 16.11 -8.44
C TYR A 475 -4.45 15.39 -9.22
N TYR A 476 -3.94 16.02 -10.30
CA TYR A 476 -2.84 15.48 -11.08
C TYR A 476 -1.66 16.45 -11.09
N TRP A 477 -0.45 15.87 -11.09
CA TRP A 477 0.79 16.64 -11.22
C TRP A 477 0.99 17.08 -12.67
N ASN A 478 1.18 18.37 -12.88
CA ASN A 478 1.43 18.94 -14.20
C ASN A 478 2.94 18.87 -14.51
N GLY A 479 3.33 17.92 -15.33
CA GLY A 479 4.71 17.68 -15.72
C GLY A 479 5.18 16.27 -15.37
N THR A 480 6.49 16.05 -15.42
CA THR A 480 7.12 14.75 -15.17
C THR A 480 7.71 14.72 -13.78
N MET A 481 7.17 13.90 -12.88
CA MET A 481 7.77 13.64 -11.56
C MET A 481 8.95 12.70 -11.64
N ASN A 482 8.80 11.60 -12.40
CA ASN A 482 9.80 10.57 -12.56
C ASN A 482 10.15 10.46 -14.05
N ALA A 483 11.36 10.76 -14.42
CA ALA A 483 11.82 10.71 -15.81
C ALA A 483 12.54 9.40 -16.10
N TRP A 484 11.80 8.29 -15.95
CA TRP A 484 12.32 6.99 -16.37
C TRP A 484 12.47 6.96 -17.90
N HIS A 485 13.60 6.46 -18.36
CA HIS A 485 13.85 6.37 -19.80
C HIS A 485 14.42 5.00 -20.17
N THR A 486 14.15 4.56 -21.39
CA THR A 486 14.77 3.38 -21.97
C THR A 486 15.90 3.84 -22.89
N PRO A 487 17.16 3.59 -22.54
CA PRO A 487 18.28 4.00 -23.41
C PRO A 487 18.28 3.21 -24.71
N LYS A 488 18.93 3.76 -25.74
CA LYS A 488 19.04 3.12 -27.05
C LYS A 488 19.66 1.72 -26.98
N ASN A 489 20.58 1.55 -26.05
CA ASN A 489 21.25 0.29 -25.76
C ASN A 489 20.84 -0.15 -24.35
N ILE A 490 20.00 -1.17 -24.31
CA ILE A 490 19.43 -1.68 -23.05
C ILE A 490 20.19 -2.88 -22.48
N GLY A 491 21.33 -3.29 -23.10
CA GLY A 491 22.02 -4.51 -22.70
C GLY A 491 21.21 -5.79 -23.04
N ARG A 492 21.60 -6.93 -22.51
CA ARG A 492 20.86 -8.18 -22.65
C ARG A 492 21.30 -9.25 -21.67
N TYR A 493 20.38 -10.16 -21.36
CA TYR A 493 20.69 -11.43 -20.70
C TYR A 493 21.15 -12.47 -21.71
N GLU A 494 22.11 -13.29 -21.32
CA GLU A 494 22.55 -14.47 -22.05
C GLU A 494 22.66 -15.65 -21.08
N PHE A 495 22.18 -16.83 -21.48
CA PHE A 495 22.43 -18.07 -20.76
C PHE A 495 23.94 -18.37 -20.76
N LEU A 496 24.50 -18.59 -19.58
CA LEU A 496 25.92 -18.90 -19.43
C LEU A 496 26.16 -20.40 -19.31
N ILE A 497 25.57 -21.05 -18.32
CA ILE A 497 25.76 -22.48 -18.02
C ILE A 497 24.62 -22.98 -17.12
N GLY A 498 24.38 -24.27 -17.09
CA GLY A 498 23.59 -24.92 -16.04
C GLY A 498 24.33 -24.91 -14.70
N GLY A 499 23.69 -24.50 -13.63
CA GLY A 499 24.21 -24.56 -12.27
C GLY A 499 24.06 -25.95 -11.67
N VAL A 500 24.86 -26.22 -10.65
CA VAL A 500 24.82 -27.44 -9.82
C VAL A 500 24.18 -27.19 -8.47
N VAL A 501 23.91 -25.93 -8.15
CA VAL A 501 23.49 -25.43 -6.83
C VAL A 501 22.66 -24.17 -7.00
N VAL A 502 21.72 -23.92 -6.08
CA VAL A 502 21.15 -22.59 -5.83
C VAL A 502 22.06 -21.90 -4.81
N PRO A 503 22.81 -20.87 -5.22
CA PRO A 503 23.78 -20.26 -4.30
C PRO A 503 23.09 -19.41 -3.25
N LEU A 504 23.52 -19.54 -1.99
CA LEU A 504 23.22 -18.61 -0.91
C LEU A 504 24.20 -17.45 -0.87
N ILE A 505 25.42 -17.74 -1.32
CA ILE A 505 26.53 -16.78 -1.39
C ILE A 505 27.25 -17.00 -2.69
N ALA A 506 27.50 -15.91 -3.41
CA ALA A 506 28.31 -15.89 -4.62
C ALA A 506 29.49 -14.92 -4.46
N THR A 507 30.73 -15.40 -4.68
CA THR A 507 31.95 -14.61 -4.49
C THR A 507 32.90 -14.81 -5.67
N VAL A 508 33.36 -13.71 -6.27
CA VAL A 508 34.41 -13.74 -7.31
C VAL A 508 35.78 -13.70 -6.64
N GLY A 509 36.54 -14.78 -6.79
CA GLY A 509 37.91 -14.89 -6.24
C GLY A 509 38.94 -14.21 -7.09
N ILE A 510 40.15 -13.94 -6.50
CA ILE A 510 41.29 -13.37 -7.24
C ILE A 510 41.84 -14.31 -8.33
N ASN A 511 41.46 -15.57 -8.32
CA ASN A 511 41.73 -16.54 -9.37
C ASN A 511 40.80 -16.42 -10.58
N ASN A 512 39.89 -15.39 -10.59
CA ASN A 512 38.88 -15.12 -11.61
C ASN A 512 37.84 -16.24 -11.78
N LYS A 513 37.57 -17.00 -10.71
CA LYS A 513 36.50 -17.99 -10.62
C LYS A 513 35.45 -17.53 -9.62
N VAL A 514 34.28 -18.14 -9.71
CA VAL A 514 33.17 -17.83 -8.80
C VAL A 514 32.96 -18.98 -7.84
N THR A 515 33.03 -18.73 -6.54
CA THR A 515 32.64 -19.67 -5.51
C THR A 515 31.20 -19.50 -5.12
N PHE A 516 30.49 -20.61 -4.95
CA PHE A 516 29.12 -20.70 -4.47
C PHE A 516 29.06 -21.50 -3.18
N LEU A 517 28.35 -20.98 -2.18
CA LEU A 517 27.96 -21.70 -0.98
C LEU A 517 26.47 -21.96 -0.99
N GLU A 518 26.04 -23.11 -0.51
CA GLU A 518 24.64 -23.53 -0.52
C GLU A 518 24.16 -24.01 0.85
N LYS A 519 22.82 -24.07 1.00
CA LYS A 519 22.20 -24.77 2.12
C LYS A 519 22.27 -26.28 1.91
N TYR A 520 22.79 -27.02 2.89
CA TYR A 520 22.70 -28.48 2.87
C TYR A 520 21.27 -28.95 3.17
N PRO A 521 20.65 -29.85 2.44
CA PRO A 521 21.08 -30.59 1.25
C PRO A 521 20.35 -30.11 -0.04
N THR A 522 20.42 -28.85 -0.41
CA THR A 522 19.70 -28.26 -1.55
C THR A 522 20.44 -28.40 -2.88
N SER A 523 21.56 -29.05 -2.93
CA SER A 523 22.30 -29.34 -4.16
C SER A 523 21.55 -30.33 -5.04
N GLU A 524 21.63 -30.15 -6.38
CA GLU A 524 21.15 -31.11 -7.39
C GLU A 524 21.79 -32.48 -7.22
N PHE A 525 22.98 -32.56 -6.66
CA PHE A 525 23.68 -33.79 -6.34
C PHE A 525 23.36 -34.28 -4.92
N ALA A 526 22.88 -35.50 -4.79
CA ALA A 526 22.47 -36.07 -3.51
C ALA A 526 23.56 -36.17 -2.43
N ASN A 527 24.78 -35.81 -2.75
CA ASN A 527 25.96 -35.78 -1.86
C ASN A 527 26.45 -34.36 -1.62
N SER A 528 25.54 -33.38 -1.56
CA SER A 528 25.90 -31.99 -1.36
C SER A 528 27.02 -31.76 -0.38
N THR A 529 28.00 -31.01 -0.82
CA THR A 529 29.21 -30.67 -0.06
C THR A 529 29.14 -29.27 0.51
N GLY A 530 28.10 -28.50 0.17
CA GLY A 530 27.86 -27.13 0.59
C GLY A 530 28.68 -26.07 -0.15
N ALA A 531 29.58 -26.44 -1.05
CA ALA A 531 30.40 -25.48 -1.76
C ALA A 531 30.80 -25.95 -3.17
N TYR A 532 30.89 -25.00 -4.11
CA TYR A 532 31.32 -25.24 -5.49
C TYR A 532 32.11 -24.05 -6.02
N GLU A 533 32.99 -24.30 -7.00
CA GLU A 533 33.69 -23.26 -7.75
C GLU A 533 33.40 -23.40 -9.25
N LEU A 534 32.98 -22.29 -9.88
CA LEU A 534 32.73 -22.17 -11.31
C LEU A 534 33.91 -21.51 -12.02
N ASP A 535 34.53 -22.20 -12.95
CA ASP A 535 35.54 -21.62 -13.84
C ASP A 535 34.86 -21.06 -15.11
N ILE A 536 34.72 -19.75 -15.18
CA ILE A 536 34.03 -19.05 -16.28
C ILE A 536 34.72 -19.24 -17.63
N SER A 537 36.02 -19.52 -17.64
CA SER A 537 36.76 -19.80 -18.89
C SER A 537 36.45 -21.13 -19.51
N LEU A 538 35.76 -22.03 -18.81
CA LEU A 538 35.42 -23.39 -19.22
C LEU A 538 33.92 -23.63 -19.41
N VAL A 539 33.09 -22.58 -19.44
CA VAL A 539 31.62 -22.71 -19.50
C VAL A 539 31.09 -23.47 -20.71
N ASP A 540 31.86 -23.56 -21.77
CA ASP A 540 31.54 -24.41 -22.95
C ASP A 540 31.62 -25.92 -22.64
N ASN A 541 32.19 -26.29 -21.50
CA ASN A 541 32.33 -27.70 -21.07
C ASN A 541 31.84 -27.84 -19.63
N TYR A 542 30.58 -28.19 -19.46
CA TYR A 542 29.89 -28.31 -18.18
C TYR A 542 30.66 -29.09 -17.12
N LEU A 543 31.23 -30.25 -17.49
CA LEU A 543 31.95 -31.14 -16.57
C LEU A 543 33.30 -30.57 -16.10
N LEU A 544 33.92 -29.71 -16.88
CA LEU A 544 35.19 -29.07 -16.54
C LEU A 544 35.02 -27.72 -15.86
N ALA A 545 33.88 -27.07 -16.07
CA ALA A 545 33.62 -25.75 -15.51
C ALA A 545 33.38 -25.79 -14.00
N TRP A 546 32.87 -26.87 -13.46
CA TRP A 546 32.52 -27.03 -12.06
C TRP A 546 33.56 -27.83 -11.29
N ARG A 547 33.91 -27.32 -10.11
CA ARG A 547 34.73 -28.02 -9.10
C ARG A 547 33.92 -28.15 -7.81
N GLU A 548 33.79 -29.37 -7.33
CA GLU A 548 33.21 -29.69 -6.03
C GLU A 548 34.16 -29.27 -4.91
N MET A 549 33.66 -28.67 -3.84
CA MET A 549 34.36 -28.24 -2.65
C MET A 549 33.56 -28.63 -1.42
N HIS A 550 34.15 -28.57 -0.20
CA HIS A 550 33.51 -29.11 0.99
C HIS A 550 33.54 -28.11 2.15
N VAL A 551 32.37 -27.89 2.77
CA VAL A 551 32.24 -27.27 4.09
C VAL A 551 31.76 -28.32 5.11
N LYS A 552 32.17 -28.17 6.37
CA LYS A 552 31.86 -29.20 7.42
C LYS A 552 30.54 -28.91 8.13
N SER A 553 30.11 -27.65 8.18
CA SER A 553 28.88 -27.24 8.85
C SER A 553 28.00 -26.37 7.94
N ASP A 554 26.71 -26.29 8.27
CA ASP A 554 25.70 -25.64 7.41
C ASP A 554 25.91 -24.12 7.35
N VAL A 555 26.17 -23.62 6.15
CA VAL A 555 26.41 -22.19 5.83
C VAL A 555 25.11 -21.40 5.60
N PHE A 556 23.96 -21.98 5.79
CA PHE A 556 22.69 -21.35 5.49
C PHE A 556 22.54 -20.00 6.20
N CYS A 557 22.40 -18.94 5.39
CA CYS A 557 22.25 -17.55 5.83
C CYS A 557 23.43 -17.06 6.71
N SER A 558 24.64 -17.40 6.33
CA SER A 558 25.88 -16.89 6.90
C SER A 558 26.31 -15.57 6.26
N GLY A 559 27.25 -14.85 6.86
CA GLY A 559 27.90 -13.68 6.27
C GLY A 559 29.23 -14.03 5.60
N SER A 560 29.66 -13.29 4.58
CA SER A 560 30.94 -13.57 3.89
C SER A 560 31.60 -12.29 3.35
N ILE A 561 32.93 -12.21 3.45
CA ILE A 561 33.75 -11.15 2.84
C ILE A 561 35.09 -11.75 2.37
N ILE A 562 35.88 -10.95 1.63
CA ILE A 562 37.26 -11.29 1.21
C ILE A 562 38.24 -10.57 2.13
N LEU A 563 39.22 -11.31 2.65
CA LEU A 563 40.27 -10.80 3.54
C LEU A 563 41.34 -10.02 2.80
N PRO A 564 42.03 -9.06 3.47
CA PRO A 564 43.09 -8.25 2.87
C PRO A 564 44.45 -8.95 2.85
N ASP A 565 44.51 -10.21 3.23
CA ASP A 565 45.74 -11.01 3.20
C ASP A 565 46.24 -11.31 1.78
N LYS A 566 47.45 -11.82 1.64
CA LYS A 566 48.05 -12.13 0.33
C LYS A 566 47.28 -13.21 -0.46
N GLY A 567 46.64 -14.12 0.24
CA GLY A 567 45.86 -15.19 -0.35
C GLY A 567 44.47 -14.76 -0.78
N ALA A 568 43.99 -13.55 -0.41
CA ALA A 568 42.62 -13.10 -0.61
C ALA A 568 41.61 -14.12 -0.14
N ARG A 569 41.82 -14.69 1.07
CA ARG A 569 40.95 -15.70 1.59
C ARG A 569 39.50 -15.17 1.68
N GLN A 570 38.59 -16.01 1.27
CA GLN A 570 37.18 -15.79 1.53
C GLN A 570 36.89 -16.29 2.95
N ILE A 571 36.31 -15.45 3.79
CA ILE A 571 35.81 -15.85 5.11
C ILE A 571 34.29 -15.94 5.06
N ASN A 572 33.77 -17.02 5.66
CA ASN A 572 32.34 -17.21 5.89
C ASN A 572 32.09 -17.36 7.39
N VAL A 573 31.10 -16.64 7.95
CA VAL A 573 30.83 -16.57 9.38
C VAL A 573 29.37 -16.82 9.69
N GLY A 574 29.10 -17.63 10.75
CA GLY A 574 27.77 -17.98 11.18
C GLY A 574 27.15 -19.11 10.37
N GLY A 575 25.86 -19.34 10.50
CA GLY A 575 25.12 -20.39 9.81
C GLY A 575 23.82 -20.77 10.51
N TRP A 576 23.19 -21.86 10.07
CA TRP A 576 21.78 -22.17 10.36
C TRP A 576 21.46 -22.49 11.82
N SER A 577 22.19 -23.43 12.43
CA SER A 577 21.82 -23.93 13.76
C SER A 577 22.97 -24.60 14.47
N LEU A 578 22.86 -24.75 15.81
CA LEU A 578 23.84 -25.46 16.66
C LEU A 578 25.27 -24.95 16.43
N GLU A 579 26.20 -25.84 16.15
CA GLU A 579 27.61 -25.51 15.97
C GLU A 579 27.89 -24.64 14.74
N SER A 580 27.06 -24.75 13.67
CA SER A 580 27.24 -23.96 12.46
C SER A 580 27.01 -22.46 12.67
N THR A 581 26.21 -22.07 13.68
CA THR A 581 26.04 -20.65 14.05
C THR A 581 27.33 -19.99 14.54
N TYR A 582 28.25 -20.77 15.06
CA TYR A 582 29.57 -20.33 15.51
C TYR A 582 30.66 -20.50 14.45
N GLY A 583 30.31 -21.04 13.27
CA GLY A 583 31.26 -21.37 12.21
C GLY A 583 32.07 -20.19 11.73
N ILE A 584 33.37 -20.37 11.60
CA ILE A 584 34.32 -19.55 10.82
C ILE A 584 34.96 -20.48 9.82
N ARG A 585 34.75 -20.21 8.56
CA ARG A 585 35.24 -21.00 7.43
C ARG A 585 36.12 -20.12 6.55
N LEU A 586 37.25 -20.65 6.14
CA LEU A 586 38.24 -19.93 5.32
C LEU A 586 38.54 -20.72 4.06
N TYR A 587 38.57 -20.02 2.91
CA TYR A 587 38.99 -20.59 1.64
C TYR A 587 40.06 -19.72 1.01
N THR A 588 41.18 -20.32 0.64
CA THR A 588 42.26 -19.64 -0.11
C THR A 588 42.10 -19.94 -1.60
N PRO A 589 41.65 -18.97 -2.46
CA PRO A 589 41.51 -19.21 -3.87
C PRO A 589 42.87 -19.58 -4.51
N ASP A 590 42.85 -20.73 -5.21
CA ASP A 590 44.01 -21.23 -5.94
C ASP A 590 43.64 -21.66 -7.37
N GLY A 591 44.59 -22.14 -8.13
CA GLY A 591 44.39 -22.38 -9.57
C GLY A 591 44.39 -21.07 -10.37
N GLN A 592 43.94 -21.19 -11.59
CA GLN A 592 43.75 -20.08 -12.54
C GLN A 592 42.70 -20.44 -13.59
N PRO A 593 42.20 -19.52 -14.44
CA PRO A 593 41.29 -19.86 -15.51
C PRO A 593 41.80 -21.03 -16.38
N GLY A 594 40.97 -22.07 -16.49
CA GLY A 594 41.31 -23.32 -17.17
C GLY A 594 42.12 -24.35 -16.38
N VAL A 595 42.51 -24.02 -15.16
CA VAL A 595 43.27 -24.93 -14.28
C VAL A 595 42.61 -24.99 -12.88
N ASN A 596 42.13 -26.16 -12.48
CA ASN A 596 41.51 -26.34 -11.17
C ASN A 596 42.50 -26.08 -10.04
N GLY A 597 41.99 -25.47 -8.98
CA GLY A 597 42.67 -25.42 -7.69
C GLY A 597 42.65 -26.75 -6.93
N THR A 598 43.40 -26.81 -5.85
CA THR A 598 43.50 -27.95 -4.94
C THR A 598 43.02 -27.63 -3.54
N ASN A 599 42.93 -26.36 -3.18
CA ASN A 599 42.48 -25.92 -1.86
C ASN A 599 40.95 -26.13 -1.72
N ASP A 600 40.56 -26.38 -0.48
CA ASP A 600 39.16 -26.54 -0.07
C ASP A 600 38.86 -25.59 1.10
N TRP A 601 37.62 -25.54 1.57
CA TRP A 601 37.25 -24.79 2.74
C TRP A 601 37.85 -25.40 4.01
N GLU A 602 38.49 -24.56 4.79
CA GLU A 602 39.10 -24.93 6.08
C GLU A 602 38.15 -24.51 7.20
N GLU A 603 37.85 -25.44 8.11
CA GLU A 603 36.93 -25.22 9.23
C GLU A 603 37.26 -26.18 10.38
N ASN A 604 37.43 -25.62 11.58
CA ASN A 604 37.51 -26.36 12.84
C ASN A 604 36.96 -25.50 13.98
N ALA A 605 35.71 -25.73 14.37
CA ALA A 605 35.02 -24.96 15.41
C ALA A 605 35.65 -25.13 16.82
N ASN A 606 36.46 -26.16 17.05
CA ASN A 606 37.17 -26.31 18.30
C ASN A 606 38.44 -25.44 18.41
N GLU A 607 38.98 -24.99 17.29
CA GLU A 607 40.14 -24.12 17.20
C GLU A 607 39.71 -22.65 16.96
N LEU A 608 38.82 -22.45 16.00
CA LEU A 608 38.36 -21.12 15.57
C LEU A 608 36.83 -21.06 15.45
N SER A 609 36.23 -20.22 16.25
CA SER A 609 34.76 -19.98 16.22
C SER A 609 34.41 -18.56 16.61
N LEU A 610 33.22 -18.13 16.25
CA LEU A 610 32.58 -16.91 16.76
C LEU A 610 32.39 -17.03 18.29
N GLN A 611 32.37 -15.90 18.96
CA GLN A 611 32.10 -15.83 20.40
C GLN A 611 30.62 -16.02 20.72
N ARG A 612 29.76 -15.70 19.76
CA ARG A 612 28.30 -15.86 19.83
C ARG A 612 27.80 -16.55 18.57
N GLY A 613 26.83 -17.44 18.73
CA GLY A 613 26.15 -18.06 17.60
C GLY A 613 25.32 -17.03 16.82
N ARG A 614 25.44 -17.03 15.48
CA ARG A 614 24.76 -16.06 14.59
C ARG A 614 24.22 -16.75 13.36
N TRP A 615 22.96 -16.50 13.09
CA TRP A 615 22.27 -16.77 11.83
C TRP A 615 21.83 -15.44 11.23
N TYR A 616 22.08 -15.16 9.97
CA TYR A 616 21.92 -13.84 9.32
C TYR A 616 22.82 -12.70 9.86
N PRO A 617 24.12 -12.90 10.15
CA PRO A 617 24.99 -11.81 10.53
C PRO A 617 25.53 -11.06 9.30
N THR A 618 25.83 -9.78 9.46
CA THR A 618 26.65 -9.03 8.50
C THR A 618 28.12 -9.03 8.91
N ALA A 619 29.02 -9.22 7.93
CA ALA A 619 30.47 -9.06 8.11
C ALA A 619 30.98 -7.84 7.33
N MET A 620 31.90 -7.07 7.92
CA MET A 620 32.50 -5.88 7.30
C MET A 620 34.00 -5.77 7.61
N MET A 621 34.81 -5.36 6.64
CA MET A 621 36.21 -4.99 6.84
C MET A 621 36.32 -3.60 7.47
N MET A 622 36.99 -3.53 8.63
CA MET A 622 37.24 -2.27 9.33
C MET A 622 38.49 -1.56 8.78
N PRO A 623 38.63 -0.24 8.99
CA PRO A 623 39.81 0.52 8.53
C PRO A 623 41.16 0.02 9.13
N ASN A 624 41.12 -0.58 10.29
CA ASN A 624 42.29 -1.20 10.95
C ASN A 624 42.61 -2.61 10.45
N GLY A 625 41.86 -3.13 9.49
CA GLY A 625 42.00 -4.47 8.93
C GLY A 625 41.35 -5.60 9.72
N SER A 626 40.73 -5.32 10.87
CA SER A 626 39.91 -6.29 11.59
C SER A 626 38.56 -6.50 10.95
N ILE A 627 37.90 -7.59 11.24
CA ILE A 627 36.58 -7.94 10.74
C ILE A 627 35.55 -7.64 11.82
N LEU A 628 34.51 -6.87 11.49
CA LEU A 628 33.34 -6.62 12.32
C LEU A 628 32.22 -7.56 11.92
N VAL A 629 31.65 -8.31 12.87
CA VAL A 629 30.50 -9.21 12.68
C VAL A 629 29.35 -8.72 13.54
N VAL A 630 28.20 -8.43 12.94
CA VAL A 630 27.07 -7.73 13.61
C VAL A 630 25.76 -8.46 13.41
N GLY A 631 24.97 -8.55 14.48
CA GLY A 631 23.56 -8.96 14.45
C GLY A 631 23.33 -10.44 14.25
N GLY A 632 22.19 -10.75 13.68
CA GLY A 632 21.69 -12.10 13.45
C GLY A 632 20.83 -12.63 14.61
N GLU A 633 20.51 -13.92 14.54
CA GLU A 633 19.81 -14.68 15.55
C GLU A 633 20.70 -15.84 16.07
N THR A 634 20.35 -16.41 17.22
CA THR A 634 21.10 -17.53 17.83
C THR A 634 20.92 -18.87 17.10
N GLY A 635 20.17 -18.87 16.02
CA GLY A 635 19.83 -19.98 15.15
C GLY A 635 18.54 -19.68 14.40
N SER A 636 18.14 -20.54 13.48
CA SER A 636 16.97 -20.33 12.62
C SER A 636 15.70 -20.01 13.43
N ASN A 637 15.14 -18.82 13.24
CA ASN A 637 14.00 -18.27 13.97
C ASN A 637 14.19 -18.33 15.50
N GLY A 638 15.44 -18.22 15.94
CA GLY A 638 15.83 -18.21 17.35
C GLY A 638 15.71 -16.81 17.95
N PRO A 639 16.06 -16.64 19.23
CA PRO A 639 16.18 -15.33 19.83
C PRO A 639 17.21 -14.46 19.10
N PRO A 640 17.00 -13.11 19.07
CA PRO A 640 17.97 -12.19 18.48
C PRO A 640 19.36 -12.30 19.11
N GLN A 641 20.38 -12.08 18.30
CA GLN A 641 21.76 -11.86 18.75
C GLN A 641 22.10 -10.37 18.60
N PRO A 642 21.62 -9.50 19.49
CA PRO A 642 21.71 -8.04 19.37
C PRO A 642 23.09 -7.54 19.79
N SER A 643 24.12 -8.00 19.10
CA SER A 643 25.50 -7.69 19.46
C SER A 643 26.42 -7.68 18.25
N LEU A 644 27.60 -7.12 18.45
CA LEU A 644 28.70 -7.23 17.52
C LEU A 644 29.89 -7.95 18.17
N GLU A 645 30.81 -8.47 17.36
CA GLU A 645 32.10 -8.98 17.74
C GLU A 645 33.16 -8.68 16.67
N ILE A 646 34.41 -8.68 17.06
CA ILE A 646 35.55 -8.35 16.21
C ILE A 646 36.45 -9.57 16.05
N LEU A 647 36.90 -9.82 14.83
CA LEU A 647 37.89 -10.86 14.52
C LEU A 647 39.19 -10.23 13.96
N PRO A 648 40.32 -10.75 14.27
CA PRO A 648 40.61 -11.76 15.32
C PRO A 648 40.22 -11.28 16.72
N LYS A 649 39.80 -12.23 17.55
CA LYS A 649 39.56 -11.92 18.96
C LYS A 649 40.88 -11.48 19.63
N PRO A 650 40.94 -10.32 20.31
CA PRO A 650 42.13 -9.90 21.04
C PRO A 650 42.52 -10.91 22.13
N PRO A 651 43.80 -11.12 22.36
CA PRO A 651 44.28 -12.02 23.41
C PRO A 651 43.70 -11.67 24.79
N GLY A 652 43.03 -12.64 25.42
CA GLY A 652 42.42 -12.49 26.76
C GLY A 652 41.16 -11.62 26.82
N GLY A 653 40.62 -11.16 25.71
CA GLY A 653 39.44 -10.27 25.64
C GLY A 653 38.19 -10.90 25.04
N ASP A 654 37.02 -10.55 25.59
CA ASP A 654 35.72 -10.70 24.93
C ASP A 654 35.43 -9.39 24.17
N THR A 655 35.19 -9.48 22.86
CA THR A 655 34.90 -8.31 21.99
C THR A 655 33.42 -8.14 21.72
N VAL A 656 32.58 -8.91 22.39
CA VAL A 656 31.11 -8.81 22.21
C VAL A 656 30.57 -7.57 22.89
N ILE A 657 29.92 -6.72 22.06
CA ILE A 657 29.25 -5.48 22.50
C ILE A 657 27.77 -5.59 22.16
N THR A 658 26.90 -5.33 23.15
CA THR A 658 25.45 -5.37 22.95
C THR A 658 24.94 -4.09 22.27
N LEU A 659 24.02 -4.26 21.32
CA LEU A 659 23.36 -3.22 20.57
C LEU A 659 21.84 -3.35 20.81
N ASP A 660 21.32 -2.62 21.80
CA ASP A 660 19.93 -2.72 22.29
C ASP A 660 18.87 -2.49 21.21
N TYR A 661 19.16 -1.63 20.24
CA TYR A 661 18.26 -1.34 19.12
C TYR A 661 18.06 -2.56 18.21
N LEU A 662 19.02 -3.47 18.09
CA LEU A 662 18.85 -4.73 17.36
C LEU A 662 17.94 -5.71 18.12
N GLN A 663 17.91 -5.67 19.46
CA GLN A 663 16.95 -6.43 20.26
C GLN A 663 15.50 -6.00 20.00
N ARG A 664 15.30 -4.69 19.90
CA ARG A 664 13.97 -4.09 19.74
C ARG A 664 13.37 -4.27 18.34
N THR A 665 14.19 -4.32 17.32
CA THR A 665 13.76 -4.35 15.91
C THR A 665 13.80 -5.75 15.30
N ASP A 666 14.14 -6.77 16.07
CA ASP A 666 14.04 -8.17 15.66
C ASP A 666 12.57 -8.55 15.37
N PRO A 667 12.28 -9.38 14.34
CA PRO A 667 13.20 -10.04 13.40
C PRO A 667 13.48 -9.22 12.12
N ASN A 668 13.16 -7.93 12.07
CA ASN A 668 13.19 -7.12 10.87
C ASN A 668 14.56 -6.48 10.57
N ASN A 669 15.61 -6.84 11.28
CA ASN A 669 16.93 -6.22 11.25
C ASN A 669 18.07 -7.16 10.86
N LEU A 670 17.75 -8.32 10.31
CA LEU A 670 18.76 -9.30 9.93
C LEU A 670 19.53 -8.83 8.70
N TYR A 671 20.81 -9.18 8.58
CA TYR A 671 21.76 -8.60 7.62
C TYR A 671 21.78 -7.06 7.66
N PRO A 672 22.04 -6.41 8.81
CA PRO A 672 22.11 -4.95 8.87
C PRO A 672 23.16 -4.39 7.91
N PHE A 673 22.87 -3.28 7.25
CA PHE A 673 23.82 -2.62 6.34
C PHE A 673 24.94 -1.94 7.12
N LEU A 674 26.20 -2.21 6.77
CA LEU A 674 27.37 -1.66 7.44
C LEU A 674 28.29 -0.94 6.43
N ILE A 675 28.64 0.30 6.71
CA ILE A 675 29.50 1.11 5.83
C ILE A 675 30.49 1.93 6.67
N VAL A 676 31.77 1.93 6.26
CA VAL A 676 32.79 2.81 6.82
C VAL A 676 32.63 4.22 6.25
N LEU A 677 32.53 5.21 7.11
CA LEU A 677 32.39 6.63 6.78
C LEU A 677 33.75 7.36 6.70
N PRO A 678 33.87 8.51 6.00
CA PRO A 678 35.12 9.28 5.89
C PRO A 678 35.67 9.77 7.22
N SER A 679 34.84 9.97 8.23
CA SER A 679 35.27 10.30 9.60
C SER A 679 35.94 9.13 10.33
N GLY A 680 35.89 7.92 9.75
CA GLY A 680 36.28 6.68 10.40
C GLY A 680 35.17 6.03 11.24
N ARG A 681 34.01 6.68 11.38
CA ARG A 681 32.82 6.13 12.04
C ARG A 681 32.15 5.08 11.17
N PHE A 682 31.15 4.40 11.73
CA PHE A 682 30.39 3.38 11.01
C PHE A 682 28.92 3.78 10.86
N PHE A 683 28.40 3.70 9.64
CA PHE A 683 26.98 3.69 9.40
C PHE A 683 26.44 2.28 9.62
N ILE A 684 25.31 2.18 10.33
CA ILE A 684 24.51 0.96 10.43
C ILE A 684 23.07 1.28 10.06
N GLY A 685 22.54 0.56 9.06
CA GLY A 685 21.13 0.60 8.66
C GLY A 685 20.47 -0.74 8.99
N TYR A 686 19.29 -0.70 9.62
CA TYR A 686 18.61 -1.90 10.08
C TYR A 686 17.09 -1.62 10.14
N TYR A 687 16.26 -2.54 9.74
CA TYR A 687 14.81 -2.37 9.63
C TYR A 687 14.47 -1.11 8.79
N ASN A 688 13.92 -0.06 9.43
CA ASN A 688 13.70 1.27 8.86
C ASN A 688 14.47 2.37 9.60
N GLU A 689 15.48 2.02 10.36
CA GLU A 689 16.29 2.93 11.17
C GLU A 689 17.76 2.93 10.71
N ALA A 690 18.47 4.01 11.00
CA ALA A 690 19.89 4.11 10.76
C ALA A 690 20.61 4.91 11.86
N ARG A 691 21.89 4.58 12.08
CA ARG A 691 22.73 5.24 13.09
C ARG A 691 24.17 5.42 12.60
N ILE A 692 24.85 6.37 13.20
CA ILE A 692 26.30 6.49 13.12
C ILE A 692 26.90 6.05 14.44
N LEU A 693 27.85 5.10 14.38
CA LEU A 693 28.52 4.52 15.54
C LEU A 693 29.95 5.05 15.67
N ASP A 694 30.41 5.19 16.90
CA ASP A 694 31.81 5.44 17.21
C ASP A 694 32.69 4.24 16.81
N PRO A 695 33.85 4.44 16.18
CA PRO A 695 34.67 3.36 15.65
C PRO A 695 35.41 2.50 16.72
N VAL A 696 35.41 2.94 17.98
CA VAL A 696 36.11 2.28 19.08
C VAL A 696 35.16 1.71 20.13
N THR A 697 34.20 2.52 20.58
CA THR A 697 33.24 2.13 21.61
C THR A 697 31.99 1.49 21.05
N PHE A 698 31.68 1.75 19.75
CA PHE A 698 30.47 1.38 19.04
C PHE A 698 29.19 1.98 19.62
N ASP A 699 29.33 2.98 20.50
CA ASP A 699 28.22 3.78 20.97
C ASP A 699 27.58 4.56 19.82
N THR A 700 26.26 4.80 19.92
CA THR A 700 25.56 5.65 18.95
C THR A 700 25.99 7.10 19.09
N VAL A 701 26.66 7.64 18.09
CA VAL A 701 27.03 9.08 17.98
C VAL A 701 25.87 9.91 17.47
N THR A 702 25.15 9.39 16.48
CA THR A 702 23.99 10.08 15.85
C THR A 702 22.92 9.05 15.50
N VAL A 703 21.68 9.36 15.88
CA VAL A 703 20.49 8.69 15.34
C VAL A 703 20.07 9.44 14.10
N LEU A 704 20.04 8.77 12.97
CA LEU A 704 19.61 9.35 11.69
C LEU A 704 18.07 9.32 11.58
N PRO A 705 17.44 10.11 10.70
CA PRO A 705 16.02 10.02 10.44
C PRO A 705 15.63 8.60 9.99
N ASN A 706 14.42 8.19 10.33
CA ASN A 706 13.90 6.90 9.87
C ASN A 706 13.85 6.85 8.35
N MET A 707 14.12 5.69 7.79
CA MET A 707 14.07 5.45 6.36
C MET A 707 12.62 5.57 5.86
N PRO A 708 12.34 6.34 4.81
CA PRO A 708 11.04 6.33 4.17
C PRO A 708 10.65 4.91 3.72
N GLY A 709 9.41 4.53 3.98
CA GLY A 709 8.84 3.24 3.60
C GLY A 709 8.00 3.32 2.32
N ALA A 710 6.76 2.84 2.38
CA ALA A 710 5.72 3.06 1.38
C ALA A 710 4.94 4.34 1.68
N VAL A 711 4.29 4.91 0.68
CA VAL A 711 3.51 6.14 0.80
C VAL A 711 2.39 6.04 1.84
N ASN A 712 1.88 4.84 2.06
CA ASN A 712 0.82 4.51 3.03
C ASN A 712 1.28 3.62 4.19
N ASN A 713 2.58 3.34 4.31
CA ASN A 713 3.11 2.50 5.39
C ASN A 713 4.53 2.89 5.77
N PHE A 714 4.66 3.66 6.85
CA PHE A 714 5.96 4.09 7.36
C PHE A 714 6.75 2.98 8.08
N LEU A 715 6.10 1.84 8.42
CA LEU A 715 6.76 0.68 9.05
C LEU A 715 7.43 -0.26 8.03
N ALA A 716 7.43 0.07 6.75
CA ALA A 716 8.16 -0.70 5.75
C ALA A 716 9.65 -0.78 6.08
N GLY A 717 10.26 -1.93 5.86
CA GLY A 717 11.65 -2.21 6.17
C GLY A 717 12.53 -2.39 4.94
N ARG A 718 13.86 -2.38 5.18
CA ARG A 718 14.90 -2.50 4.15
C ARG A 718 15.86 -3.66 4.37
N THR A 719 15.85 -4.28 5.54
CA THR A 719 16.69 -5.44 5.87
C THR A 719 15.85 -6.71 5.96
N TYR A 720 16.48 -7.88 5.88
CA TYR A 720 15.78 -9.17 5.93
C TYR A 720 14.81 -9.23 7.14
N PRO A 721 13.57 -9.73 6.98
CA PRO A 721 12.98 -10.34 5.78
C PRO A 721 12.36 -9.36 4.77
N MET A 722 12.23 -8.06 5.11
CA MET A 722 11.73 -7.02 4.20
C MET A 722 12.83 -6.47 3.30
N GLU A 723 13.55 -7.32 2.68
CA GLU A 723 14.86 -7.13 2.09
C GLU A 723 14.92 -6.15 0.92
N GLY A 724 15.66 -5.06 1.10
CA GLY A 724 16.24 -4.21 0.07
C GLY A 724 17.74 -4.48 -0.05
N THR A 725 18.48 -3.63 -0.76
CA THR A 725 19.92 -3.71 -0.89
C THR A 725 20.56 -2.34 -0.79
N ALA A 726 21.77 -2.26 -0.19
CA ALA A 726 22.48 -1.00 0.07
C ALA A 726 23.85 -0.97 -0.60
N VAL A 727 24.18 0.18 -1.19
CA VAL A 727 25.52 0.45 -1.75
C VAL A 727 25.99 1.86 -1.41
N LEU A 728 27.31 2.04 -1.44
CA LEU A 728 27.95 3.34 -1.35
C LEU A 728 28.10 3.95 -2.75
N LEU A 729 27.63 5.17 -2.96
CA LEU A 729 27.78 5.86 -4.23
C LEU A 729 29.25 6.21 -4.54
N PRO A 730 29.63 6.47 -5.82
CA PRO A 730 31.01 6.55 -6.25
C PRO A 730 31.79 7.65 -5.51
N GLN A 731 33.00 7.31 -5.10
CA GLN A 731 33.95 8.26 -4.52
C GLN A 731 34.99 8.70 -5.55
N HIS A 732 35.12 10.00 -5.72
CA HIS A 732 36.05 10.61 -6.68
C HIS A 732 37.22 11.34 -5.98
N ALA A 733 38.42 11.18 -6.48
CA ALA A 733 39.53 12.05 -6.07
C ALA A 733 39.18 13.53 -6.32
N PRO A 734 39.53 14.44 -5.40
CA PRO A 734 40.38 14.30 -4.23
C PRO A 734 39.67 13.84 -2.95
N TYR A 735 38.50 13.21 -3.05
CA TYR A 735 37.69 12.60 -1.93
C TYR A 735 37.19 13.65 -0.91
N THR A 736 36.90 14.84 -1.36
CA THR A 736 36.33 15.93 -0.53
C THR A 736 34.81 15.94 -0.52
N ASP A 737 34.21 15.28 -1.49
CA ASP A 737 32.74 15.19 -1.57
C ASP A 737 32.21 14.28 -0.50
N PRO A 738 31.06 14.63 0.12
CA PRO A 738 30.46 13.79 1.14
C PRO A 738 30.02 12.44 0.56
N ILE A 739 30.14 11.39 1.35
CA ILE A 739 29.65 10.06 0.99
C ILE A 739 28.11 10.04 1.00
N GLU A 740 27.53 9.49 -0.06
CA GLU A 740 26.10 9.20 -0.16
C GLU A 740 25.87 7.69 -0.18
N ILE A 741 24.93 7.20 0.62
CA ILE A 741 24.52 5.81 0.73
C ILE A 741 23.17 5.66 0.04
N LEU A 742 23.07 4.71 -0.88
CA LEU A 742 21.85 4.37 -1.63
C LEU A 742 21.29 3.04 -1.13
N ILE A 743 19.97 2.98 -0.89
CA ILE A 743 19.25 1.77 -0.52
C ILE A 743 18.03 1.65 -1.43
N CYS A 744 17.90 0.55 -2.17
CA CYS A 744 16.79 0.33 -3.09
C CYS A 744 15.95 -0.87 -2.69
N GLY A 745 14.64 -0.79 -2.91
CA GLY A 745 13.70 -1.87 -2.63
C GLY A 745 13.45 -2.07 -1.13
N GLY A 746 12.78 -3.12 -0.81
CA GLY A 746 12.29 -3.45 0.51
C GLY A 746 10.82 -3.87 0.48
N SER A 747 10.19 -4.01 1.64
CA SER A 747 8.80 -4.45 1.72
C SER A 747 8.08 -3.87 2.93
N THR A 748 6.75 -4.04 2.94
CA THR A 748 5.89 -3.67 4.06
C THR A 748 5.58 -4.91 4.92
N PRO A 749 5.40 -4.77 6.24
CA PRO A 749 4.97 -5.88 7.09
C PRO A 749 3.54 -6.32 6.75
N GLY A 750 3.20 -7.57 7.04
CA GLY A 750 1.86 -8.12 6.85
C GLY A 750 1.58 -8.56 5.42
N ALA A 751 0.70 -7.88 4.70
CA ALA A 751 0.32 -8.20 3.31
C ALA A 751 1.47 -8.03 2.30
N ALA A 752 2.58 -7.48 2.74
CA ALA A 752 3.87 -7.49 2.08
C ALA A 752 3.84 -7.00 0.62
N ILE A 753 3.46 -5.75 0.42
CA ILE A 753 3.63 -5.06 -0.86
C ILE A 753 5.07 -4.54 -0.90
N ALA A 754 5.83 -4.93 -1.92
CA ALA A 754 7.20 -4.48 -2.10
C ALA A 754 7.27 -2.97 -2.37
N LEU A 755 8.39 -2.34 -1.99
CA LEU A 755 8.63 -0.92 -2.20
C LEU A 755 9.05 -0.64 -3.64
N ASP A 756 8.56 0.45 -4.19
CA ASP A 756 8.91 0.92 -5.53
C ASP A 756 9.89 2.10 -5.50
N ASN A 757 10.67 2.23 -4.43
CA ASN A 757 11.57 3.36 -4.30
C ASN A 757 12.99 2.98 -3.87
N CYS A 758 13.92 3.84 -4.28
CA CYS A 758 15.27 3.97 -3.74
C CYS A 758 15.31 5.17 -2.82
N ILE A 759 16.11 5.08 -1.78
CA ILE A 759 16.39 6.20 -0.88
C ILE A 759 17.89 6.42 -0.76
N SER A 760 18.31 7.66 -0.66
CA SER A 760 19.71 7.98 -0.42
C SER A 760 19.89 8.97 0.71
N ILE A 761 21.02 8.91 1.40
CA ILE A 761 21.37 9.82 2.50
C ILE A 761 22.86 10.14 2.47
N ILE A 762 23.18 11.38 2.84
CA ILE A 762 24.53 11.81 3.23
C ILE A 762 24.58 11.79 4.75
N PRO A 763 25.03 10.69 5.40
CA PRO A 763 24.84 10.49 6.83
C PRO A 763 25.61 11.49 7.71
N GLU A 764 26.75 12.06 7.21
CA GLU A 764 27.59 13.03 7.93
C GLU A 764 27.27 14.49 7.55
N ALA A 765 26.15 14.76 6.85
CA ALA A 765 25.68 16.12 6.63
C ALA A 765 25.27 16.78 7.96
N SER A 766 25.30 18.12 8.01
CA SER A 766 24.88 18.86 9.23
C SER A 766 23.41 18.63 9.62
N ASN A 767 22.55 18.35 8.64
CA ASN A 767 21.16 17.98 8.82
C ASN A 767 20.84 16.86 7.82
N PRO A 768 21.15 15.60 8.15
CA PRO A 768 20.97 14.49 7.23
C PRO A 768 19.48 14.21 6.99
N THR A 769 19.10 14.12 5.72
CA THR A 769 17.74 13.79 5.28
C THR A 769 17.78 12.75 4.19
N TRP A 770 16.74 11.92 4.10
CA TRP A 770 16.58 10.96 3.03
C TRP A 770 16.05 11.65 1.77
N THR A 771 16.68 11.39 0.65
CA THR A 771 16.17 11.69 -0.70
C THR A 771 15.51 10.42 -1.22
N LEU A 772 14.27 10.52 -1.71
CA LEU A 772 13.53 9.40 -2.28
C LEU A 772 13.42 9.55 -3.80
N GLU A 773 13.66 8.46 -4.52
CA GLU A 773 13.47 8.35 -5.96
C GLU A 773 12.66 7.10 -6.28
N ARG A 774 11.57 7.25 -7.00
CA ARG A 774 10.69 6.15 -7.33
C ARG A 774 11.25 5.32 -8.48
N MET A 775 11.25 3.98 -8.33
CA MET A 775 11.52 3.02 -9.40
C MET A 775 10.25 2.79 -10.24
N PRO A 776 10.40 2.37 -11.52
CA PRO A 776 9.25 2.08 -12.38
C PRO A 776 8.44 0.85 -11.96
N SER A 777 8.97 0.02 -11.04
CA SER A 777 8.29 -1.17 -10.52
C SER A 777 8.74 -1.49 -9.10
N LYS A 778 7.85 -2.11 -8.34
CA LYS A 778 8.09 -2.58 -6.97
C LYS A 778 9.16 -3.66 -6.92
N ARG A 779 9.92 -3.73 -5.81
CA ARG A 779 10.98 -4.73 -5.70
C ARG A 779 11.35 -5.02 -4.24
N VAL A 780 11.13 -6.26 -3.82
CA VAL A 780 11.73 -6.86 -2.62
C VAL A 780 12.77 -7.88 -3.06
N MET A 781 13.82 -8.10 -2.27
CA MET A 781 14.96 -8.97 -2.61
C MET A 781 15.67 -8.55 -3.92
N PRO A 782 15.92 -7.25 -4.16
CA PRO A 782 16.71 -6.86 -5.31
C PRO A 782 18.17 -7.26 -5.10
N CYS A 783 18.87 -7.54 -6.22
CA CYS A 783 20.33 -7.50 -6.25
C CYS A 783 20.79 -6.14 -6.79
N MET A 784 21.80 -5.52 -6.16
CA MET A 784 22.42 -4.32 -6.69
C MET A 784 23.91 -4.54 -6.96
N VAL A 785 24.33 -4.33 -8.20
CA VAL A 785 25.71 -4.58 -8.63
C VAL A 785 26.37 -3.27 -9.07
N THR A 786 27.49 -2.96 -8.42
CA THR A 786 28.34 -1.82 -8.78
C THR A 786 29.07 -2.10 -10.10
N LEU A 787 28.95 -1.19 -11.07
CA LEU A 787 29.54 -1.31 -12.39
C LEU A 787 30.81 -0.44 -12.55
N PRO A 788 31.77 -0.85 -13.44
CA PRO A 788 33.05 -0.14 -13.60
C PRO A 788 32.94 1.33 -13.95
N ASP A 789 31.86 1.76 -14.61
CA ASP A 789 31.63 3.14 -15.02
C ASP A 789 31.06 4.04 -13.92
N GLY A 790 30.71 3.47 -12.76
CA GLY A 790 30.15 4.18 -11.61
C GLY A 790 28.63 4.13 -11.54
N THR A 791 27.98 3.39 -12.43
CA THR A 791 26.55 3.12 -12.38
C THR A 791 26.26 1.85 -11.59
N TYR A 792 24.99 1.61 -11.27
CA TYR A 792 24.55 0.42 -10.51
C TYR A 792 23.44 -0.30 -11.26
N MET A 793 23.55 -1.61 -11.38
CA MET A 793 22.43 -2.44 -11.86
C MET A 793 21.55 -2.87 -10.69
N ILE A 794 20.23 -2.75 -10.87
CA ILE A 794 19.22 -3.27 -9.96
C ILE A 794 18.44 -4.33 -10.73
N LEU A 795 18.44 -5.57 -10.23
CA LEU A 795 17.82 -6.71 -10.90
C LEU A 795 17.27 -7.72 -9.87
N ASN A 796 16.58 -8.76 -10.34
CA ASN A 796 15.96 -9.81 -9.53
C ASN A 796 14.84 -9.28 -8.59
N GLY A 797 14.31 -10.16 -7.74
CA GLY A 797 13.31 -9.86 -6.72
C GLY A 797 11.86 -9.99 -7.19
N ALA A 798 10.93 -9.51 -6.36
CA ALA A 798 9.50 -9.66 -6.56
C ALA A 798 8.73 -8.36 -6.31
N HIS A 799 7.52 -8.25 -6.89
CA HIS A 799 6.60 -7.14 -6.65
C HIS A 799 5.83 -7.29 -5.33
N GLN A 800 5.73 -8.52 -4.79
CA GLN A 800 4.98 -8.82 -3.58
C GLN A 800 5.71 -9.80 -2.68
N GLY A 801 5.51 -9.67 -1.39
CA GLY A 801 6.01 -10.58 -0.38
C GLY A 801 7.20 -10.05 0.40
N VAL A 802 7.86 -10.95 1.07
CA VAL A 802 9.09 -10.76 1.85
C VAL A 802 10.08 -11.87 1.52
N ALA A 803 11.34 -11.72 1.92
CA ALA A 803 12.32 -12.78 1.79
C ALA A 803 11.94 -14.01 2.62
N GLY A 804 12.13 -15.19 2.06
CA GLY A 804 11.82 -16.48 2.66
C GLY A 804 11.19 -17.45 1.67
N PHE A 805 11.20 -18.72 2.03
CA PHE A 805 10.64 -19.79 1.20
C PHE A 805 9.11 -19.65 1.06
N GLY A 806 8.63 -19.48 -0.17
CA GLY A 806 7.21 -19.32 -0.49
C GLY A 806 6.57 -18.00 -0.03
N LEU A 807 7.35 -17.02 0.42
CA LEU A 807 6.84 -15.77 1.00
C LEU A 807 6.82 -14.60 0.00
N ALA A 808 7.31 -14.80 -1.22
CA ALA A 808 7.27 -13.81 -2.30
C ALA A 808 6.60 -14.35 -3.55
N SER A 809 5.93 -13.46 -4.29
CA SER A 809 5.23 -13.78 -5.52
C SER A 809 5.38 -12.64 -6.54
N ASP A 810 4.95 -12.88 -7.77
CA ASP A 810 5.02 -11.91 -8.85
C ASP A 810 6.47 -11.43 -9.12
N PRO A 811 7.33 -12.29 -9.72
CA PRO A 811 8.73 -11.96 -9.95
C PRO A 811 8.92 -10.74 -10.83
N ASN A 812 9.87 -9.90 -10.46
CA ASN A 812 10.27 -8.75 -11.27
C ASN A 812 11.36 -9.14 -12.25
N PHE A 813 11.01 -9.21 -13.53
CA PHE A 813 11.91 -9.63 -14.61
C PHE A 813 12.80 -8.50 -15.15
N SER A 814 12.49 -7.24 -14.86
CA SER A 814 13.18 -6.09 -15.44
C SER A 814 14.52 -5.83 -14.74
N ALA A 815 15.53 -5.45 -15.52
CA ALA A 815 16.74 -4.83 -14.98
C ALA A 815 16.62 -3.31 -15.07
N LEU A 816 17.18 -2.62 -14.10
CA LEU A 816 17.28 -1.17 -14.06
C LEU A 816 18.75 -0.76 -13.97
N LEU A 817 19.07 0.43 -14.48
CA LEU A 817 20.37 1.08 -14.30
C LEU A 817 20.16 2.36 -13.50
N TYR A 818 20.85 2.49 -12.39
CA TYR A 818 20.88 3.71 -11.61
C TYR A 818 22.19 4.45 -11.91
N ASP A 819 22.07 5.67 -12.43
CA ASP A 819 23.20 6.56 -12.76
C ASP A 819 23.23 7.76 -11.79
N PRO A 820 24.08 7.75 -10.76
CA PRO A 820 24.14 8.82 -9.77
C PRO A 820 24.62 10.16 -10.35
N SER A 821 25.17 10.18 -11.56
CA SER A 821 25.60 11.43 -12.23
C SER A 821 24.43 12.24 -12.78
N GLN A 822 23.25 11.64 -12.92
CA GLN A 822 22.04 12.31 -13.36
C GLN A 822 21.36 13.08 -12.22
N PRO A 823 20.53 14.07 -12.53
CA PRO A 823 19.70 14.73 -11.51
C PRO A 823 18.75 13.77 -10.83
N VAL A 824 18.41 14.05 -9.56
CA VAL A 824 17.36 13.31 -8.81
C VAL A 824 16.07 13.25 -9.63
N GLY A 825 15.43 12.08 -9.65
CA GLY A 825 14.24 11.80 -10.47
C GLY A 825 14.52 11.44 -11.93
N GLN A 826 15.82 11.44 -12.36
CA GLN A 826 16.25 11.05 -13.71
C GLN A 826 17.33 9.96 -13.70
N ARG A 827 17.69 9.46 -12.52
CA ARG A 827 18.82 8.53 -12.33
C ARG A 827 18.52 7.11 -12.79
N ILE A 828 17.25 6.74 -12.97
CA ILE A 828 16.84 5.36 -13.23
C ILE A 828 16.48 5.16 -14.70
N SER A 829 17.16 4.23 -15.35
CA SER A 829 16.89 3.76 -16.72
C SER A 829 16.33 2.34 -16.70
N ILE A 830 15.38 2.08 -17.59
CA ILE A 830 14.79 0.74 -17.79
C ILE A 830 15.65 -0.02 -18.82
N LEU A 831 16.15 -1.17 -18.41
CA LEU A 831 16.98 -2.04 -19.23
C LEU A 831 16.20 -3.28 -19.71
N ASN A 832 16.91 -4.23 -20.33
CA ASN A 832 16.28 -5.46 -20.84
C ASN A 832 15.82 -6.39 -19.71
N SER A 833 14.77 -7.16 -19.95
CA SER A 833 14.20 -8.11 -19.00
C SER A 833 14.72 -9.53 -19.27
N THR A 834 14.82 -10.33 -18.19
CA THR A 834 14.99 -11.78 -18.27
C THR A 834 13.63 -12.47 -18.44
N ILE A 835 13.66 -13.73 -18.81
CA ILE A 835 12.52 -14.66 -18.77
C ILE A 835 12.59 -15.61 -17.56
N VAL A 836 13.61 -15.47 -16.73
CA VAL A 836 13.92 -16.34 -15.58
C VAL A 836 13.46 -15.66 -14.32
N ALA A 837 12.54 -16.29 -13.57
CA ALA A 837 12.11 -15.81 -12.27
C ALA A 837 13.26 -15.97 -11.26
N ARG A 838 13.62 -14.86 -10.59
CA ARG A 838 14.70 -14.85 -9.60
C ARG A 838 14.20 -14.19 -8.32
N LEU A 839 13.77 -15.04 -7.41
CA LEU A 839 13.16 -14.69 -6.12
C LEU A 839 14.16 -14.91 -4.99
N TYR A 840 13.73 -15.57 -3.92
CA TYR A 840 14.55 -15.84 -2.74
C TYR A 840 15.82 -16.62 -3.08
N HIS A 841 16.96 -16.28 -2.49
CA HIS A 841 18.30 -16.84 -2.78
C HIS A 841 18.72 -16.65 -4.25
N SER A 842 18.42 -15.51 -4.85
CA SER A 842 19.02 -15.12 -6.12
C SER A 842 20.17 -14.14 -5.89
N GLU A 843 21.25 -14.34 -6.66
CA GLU A 843 22.49 -13.59 -6.51
C GLU A 843 22.93 -12.93 -7.81
N ALA A 844 23.61 -11.79 -7.68
CA ALA A 844 24.25 -11.13 -8.82
C ALA A 844 25.63 -10.55 -8.42
N THR A 845 26.64 -10.73 -9.29
CA THR A 845 27.99 -10.25 -9.02
C THR A 845 28.71 -9.81 -10.30
N LEU A 846 29.56 -8.78 -10.18
CA LEU A 846 30.38 -8.29 -11.29
C LEU A 846 31.54 -9.27 -11.59
N LEU A 847 31.63 -9.67 -12.84
CA LEU A 847 32.71 -10.53 -13.35
C LEU A 847 33.93 -9.67 -13.78
N PRO A 848 35.14 -10.27 -13.79
CA PRO A 848 36.37 -9.57 -14.21
C PRO A 848 36.33 -9.01 -15.63
N ASP A 849 35.47 -9.53 -16.50
CA ASP A 849 35.30 -9.06 -17.87
C ASP A 849 34.29 -7.92 -18.04
N GLY A 850 33.67 -7.48 -16.92
CA GLY A 850 32.67 -6.41 -16.89
C GLY A 850 31.23 -6.86 -17.11
N ARG A 851 30.97 -8.15 -17.33
CA ARG A 851 29.61 -8.71 -17.34
C ARG A 851 29.11 -8.89 -15.90
N VAL A 852 27.81 -9.04 -15.72
CA VAL A 852 27.19 -9.36 -14.42
C VAL A 852 26.68 -10.78 -14.45
N LEU A 853 27.20 -11.65 -13.60
CA LEU A 853 26.68 -13.00 -13.38
C LEU A 853 25.40 -12.91 -12.55
N VAL A 854 24.39 -13.68 -12.96
CA VAL A 854 23.08 -13.76 -12.28
C VAL A 854 22.74 -15.23 -12.09
N SER A 855 22.44 -15.63 -10.86
CA SER A 855 22.25 -17.03 -10.52
C SER A 855 21.18 -17.21 -9.47
N GLY A 856 20.76 -18.44 -9.29
CA GLY A 856 19.85 -18.86 -8.23
C GLY A 856 18.39 -18.48 -8.46
N SER A 857 17.65 -18.93 -7.62
CA SER A 857 16.38 -18.71 -6.98
C SER A 857 15.93 -20.05 -6.35
N ASP A 858 15.66 -20.03 -5.07
CA ASP A 858 15.04 -21.13 -4.32
C ASP A 858 13.81 -20.58 -3.61
N PRO A 859 12.72 -20.29 -4.35
CA PRO A 859 11.55 -19.64 -3.79
C PRO A 859 10.71 -20.57 -2.91
N GLU A 860 10.81 -21.91 -3.10
CA GLU A 860 9.93 -22.86 -2.41
C GLU A 860 10.56 -24.25 -2.24
N THR A 861 10.49 -24.76 -1.01
CA THR A 861 11.03 -26.08 -0.67
C THR A 861 10.00 -27.21 -0.67
N ASN A 862 8.69 -26.93 -0.54
CA ASN A 862 7.67 -27.98 -0.40
C ASN A 862 6.29 -27.54 -0.89
N TYR A 863 5.97 -27.83 -2.13
CA TYR A 863 4.58 -27.82 -2.59
C TYR A 863 3.89 -29.14 -2.26
N PRO A 864 2.68 -29.11 -1.64
CA PRO A 864 1.91 -30.35 -1.38
C PRO A 864 1.61 -31.17 -2.62
N ASN A 865 1.67 -30.57 -3.82
CA ASN A 865 1.32 -31.19 -5.10
C ASN A 865 2.48 -31.33 -6.08
N GLY A 866 3.72 -30.98 -5.71
CA GLY A 866 4.93 -31.15 -6.54
C GLY A 866 5.01 -30.22 -7.77
N THR A 867 4.20 -29.16 -7.82
CA THR A 867 4.23 -28.18 -8.92
C THR A 867 4.37 -26.77 -8.35
N ALA A 868 5.61 -26.29 -8.24
CA ALA A 868 5.90 -24.89 -7.95
C ALA A 868 5.59 -24.02 -9.16
N VAL A 869 4.95 -22.85 -8.94
CA VAL A 869 4.76 -21.84 -10.00
C VAL A 869 6.12 -21.34 -10.47
N TYR A 870 7.04 -21.14 -9.55
CA TYR A 870 8.44 -20.77 -9.80
C TYR A 870 9.33 -21.76 -9.05
N PRO A 871 9.81 -22.84 -9.72
CA PRO A 871 10.66 -23.84 -9.08
C PRO A 871 12.06 -23.28 -8.79
N GLU A 872 12.86 -24.07 -8.07
CA GLU A 872 14.28 -23.82 -7.92
C GLU A 872 14.94 -23.58 -9.29
N GLU A 873 15.79 -22.55 -9.35
CA GLU A 873 16.40 -22.10 -10.60
C GLU A 873 17.90 -22.32 -10.60
N PHE A 874 18.35 -23.29 -11.37
CA PHE A 874 19.75 -23.65 -11.50
C PHE A 874 20.45 -22.97 -12.69
N ARG A 875 19.71 -22.36 -13.63
CA ARG A 875 20.32 -21.68 -14.77
C ARG A 875 21.12 -20.46 -14.31
N ILE A 876 22.35 -20.36 -14.77
CA ILE A 876 23.18 -19.19 -14.59
C ILE A 876 23.17 -18.38 -15.88
N GLU A 877 22.83 -17.10 -15.77
CA GLU A 877 22.86 -16.12 -16.83
C GLU A 877 24.00 -15.13 -16.61
N VAL A 878 24.41 -14.45 -17.67
CA VAL A 878 25.14 -13.20 -17.58
C VAL A 878 24.31 -12.08 -18.18
N TYR A 879 24.31 -10.95 -17.49
CA TYR A 879 23.85 -9.70 -18.09
C TYR A 879 25.03 -9.00 -18.75
N ILE A 880 24.86 -8.63 -20.01
CA ILE A 880 25.82 -7.82 -20.79
C ILE A 880 25.37 -6.36 -20.68
N PRO A 881 26.03 -5.54 -19.85
CA PRO A 881 25.62 -4.15 -19.63
C PRO A 881 25.71 -3.31 -20.91
N PRO A 882 25.05 -2.14 -20.95
CA PRO A 882 25.06 -1.23 -22.09
C PRO A 882 26.44 -0.93 -22.63
N TYR A 883 27.44 -0.77 -21.78
CA TYR A 883 28.82 -0.44 -22.16
C TYR A 883 29.55 -1.58 -22.89
N LEU A 884 29.16 -2.84 -22.73
CA LEU A 884 29.68 -3.98 -23.50
C LEU A 884 28.81 -4.31 -24.72
N ASN A 885 27.57 -3.87 -24.76
CA ASN A 885 26.62 -4.21 -25.82
C ASN A 885 26.67 -3.22 -27.01
N GLN A 886 27.74 -2.44 -27.15
CA GLN A 886 27.92 -1.45 -28.22
C GLN A 886 28.81 -1.93 -29.36
N GLY A 887 29.42 -3.10 -29.22
CA GLY A 887 30.37 -3.64 -30.20
C GLY A 887 31.74 -2.95 -30.18
N PHE A 888 32.02 -2.17 -29.16
CA PHE A 888 33.34 -1.59 -28.95
C PHE A 888 34.33 -2.62 -28.42
N ARG A 889 35.59 -2.50 -28.81
CA ARG A 889 36.68 -3.32 -28.27
C ARG A 889 36.99 -2.85 -26.86
N GLN A 890 37.09 -3.77 -25.90
CA GLN A 890 37.55 -3.46 -24.53
C GLN A 890 39.01 -2.97 -24.55
N PRO A 891 39.36 -1.90 -23.82
CA PRO A 891 40.73 -1.47 -23.67
C PRO A 891 41.56 -2.54 -22.93
N GLU A 892 42.86 -2.51 -23.13
CA GLU A 892 43.83 -3.41 -22.52
C GLU A 892 44.78 -2.61 -21.63
N PHE A 893 45.24 -3.22 -20.55
CA PHE A 893 46.29 -2.64 -19.74
C PHE A 893 47.16 -3.73 -19.10
N THR A 894 48.38 -3.35 -18.72
CA THR A 894 49.26 -4.18 -17.93
C THR A 894 49.69 -3.44 -16.68
N ILE A 895 49.88 -4.20 -15.61
CA ILE A 895 50.25 -3.71 -14.27
C ILE A 895 51.42 -4.55 -13.75
N ALA A 896 52.44 -3.91 -13.22
CA ALA A 896 53.64 -4.57 -12.70
C ALA A 896 53.58 -4.84 -11.19
N LYS A 897 52.83 -4.04 -10.45
CA LYS A 897 52.71 -4.13 -8.99
C LYS A 897 51.24 -4.16 -8.62
N THR A 898 50.82 -5.25 -7.95
CA THR A 898 49.43 -5.48 -7.53
C THR A 898 49.22 -5.28 -6.03
N ASP A 899 50.29 -5.02 -5.26
CA ASP A 899 50.24 -4.73 -3.82
C ASP A 899 50.53 -3.25 -3.59
N TRP A 900 49.53 -2.47 -3.23
CA TRP A 900 49.49 -1.03 -3.15
C TRP A 900 49.43 -0.52 -1.72
N THR A 901 50.29 0.39 -1.36
CA THR A 901 50.17 1.15 -0.12
C THR A 901 49.19 2.32 -0.32
N LEU A 902 48.45 2.68 0.72
CA LEU A 902 47.60 3.88 0.71
C LEU A 902 48.43 5.12 0.37
N GLY A 903 47.92 5.97 -0.55
CA GLY A 903 48.60 7.15 -1.07
C GLY A 903 49.79 6.86 -1.97
N GLY A 904 50.14 5.61 -2.25
CA GLY A 904 51.24 5.23 -3.14
C GLY A 904 50.93 5.49 -4.62
N GLN A 905 51.94 5.52 -5.45
CA GLN A 905 51.84 5.74 -6.89
C GLN A 905 52.24 4.47 -7.66
N TYR A 906 51.44 4.10 -8.67
CA TYR A 906 51.59 2.82 -9.37
C TYR A 906 51.34 3.02 -10.86
N ASP A 907 52.26 2.51 -11.67
CA ASP A 907 52.20 2.64 -13.12
C ASP A 907 51.44 1.47 -13.76
N ILE A 908 50.59 1.84 -14.74
CA ILE A 908 49.98 0.94 -15.69
C ILE A 908 50.34 1.37 -17.13
N VAL A 909 50.36 0.40 -18.04
CA VAL A 909 50.48 0.72 -19.47
C VAL A 909 49.18 0.37 -20.17
N VAL A 910 48.56 1.34 -20.83
CA VAL A 910 47.20 1.23 -21.39
C VAL A 910 47.23 1.19 -22.92
N THR A 911 46.26 0.50 -23.49
CA THR A 911 45.93 0.47 -24.92
C THR A 911 44.46 0.80 -25.10
N LEU A 912 44.14 1.95 -25.66
CA LEU A 912 42.79 2.45 -25.92
C LEU A 912 42.42 2.26 -27.39
N TYR A 913 41.16 2.06 -27.69
CA TYR A 913 40.65 1.76 -29.03
C TYR A 913 39.62 2.76 -29.58
N GLN A 914 38.87 3.42 -28.68
CA GLN A 914 37.81 4.36 -29.05
C GLN A 914 38.12 5.80 -28.65
N GLY A 915 38.64 6.01 -27.46
CA GLY A 915 38.92 7.31 -26.90
C GLY A 915 40.40 7.68 -26.88
N THR A 916 40.72 8.59 -26.02
CA THR A 916 42.08 9.10 -25.79
C THR A 916 42.39 9.11 -24.29
N ILE A 917 43.66 9.29 -23.95
CA ILE A 917 44.09 9.42 -22.55
C ILE A 917 43.29 10.51 -21.80
N SER A 918 42.87 11.58 -22.46
CA SER A 918 42.10 12.67 -21.84
C SER A 918 40.64 12.31 -21.56
N THR A 919 40.14 11.26 -22.20
CA THR A 919 38.75 10.75 -21.96
C THR A 919 38.73 9.44 -21.19
N MET A 920 39.90 8.90 -20.89
CA MET A 920 40.07 7.68 -20.11
C MET A 920 39.60 7.92 -18.64
N ARG A 921 39.05 6.91 -18.03
CA ARG A 921 38.79 6.85 -16.59
C ARG A 921 39.42 5.60 -16.01
N VAL A 922 39.60 5.59 -14.71
CA VAL A 922 40.07 4.45 -13.94
C VAL A 922 39.17 4.26 -12.77
N SER A 923 38.75 3.01 -12.49
CA SER A 923 37.96 2.68 -11.32
C SER A 923 38.53 1.49 -10.54
N LEU A 924 38.33 1.53 -9.24
CA LEU A 924 38.67 0.49 -8.28
C LEU A 924 37.37 0.03 -7.61
N ILE A 925 37.00 -1.22 -7.79
CA ILE A 925 35.80 -1.81 -7.17
C ILE A 925 36.27 -2.78 -6.12
N ALA A 926 35.86 -2.58 -4.86
CA ALA A 926 36.20 -3.45 -3.76
C ALA A 926 35.66 -4.87 -3.98
N ALA A 927 36.50 -5.85 -3.70
CA ALA A 927 36.08 -7.25 -3.71
C ALA A 927 34.90 -7.44 -2.76
N SER A 928 33.87 -8.11 -3.23
CA SER A 928 32.63 -8.27 -2.49
C SER A 928 32.10 -9.70 -2.57
N SER A 929 31.30 -10.05 -1.59
CA SER A 929 30.50 -11.26 -1.54
C SER A 929 29.04 -10.88 -1.53
N SER A 930 28.23 -11.53 -2.32
CA SER A 930 26.78 -11.31 -2.38
C SER A 930 26.04 -12.44 -1.67
N THR A 931 25.08 -12.07 -0.83
CA THR A 931 24.13 -12.99 -0.21
C THR A 931 22.76 -12.35 -0.12
N HIS A 932 21.72 -13.09 -0.51
CA HIS A 932 20.35 -12.57 -0.50
C HIS A 932 20.22 -11.21 -1.23
N GLY A 933 20.96 -11.00 -2.32
CA GLY A 933 21.02 -9.72 -3.02
C GLY A 933 21.79 -8.61 -2.32
N ASN A 934 22.29 -8.83 -1.09
CA ASN A 934 23.07 -7.86 -0.33
C ASN A 934 24.55 -7.98 -0.63
N VAL A 935 25.19 -6.87 -0.95
CA VAL A 935 26.64 -6.76 -1.13
C VAL A 935 27.28 -6.44 0.22
N MET A 936 27.97 -7.42 0.83
CA MET A 936 28.66 -7.20 2.09
C MET A 936 29.73 -6.11 1.94
N SER A 937 29.84 -5.21 2.91
CA SER A 937 30.70 -4.01 2.89
C SER A 937 30.29 -2.91 1.92
N GLY A 938 29.07 -2.94 1.35
CA GLY A 938 28.44 -1.82 0.64
C GLY A 938 28.94 -1.53 -0.77
N GLY A 939 29.56 -2.51 -1.47
CA GLY A 939 29.85 -2.41 -2.91
C GLY A 939 30.64 -1.17 -3.33
N ARG A 940 31.69 -0.81 -2.62
CA ARG A 940 32.49 0.42 -2.77
C ARG A 940 33.13 0.52 -4.14
N ILE A 941 32.97 1.67 -4.82
CA ILE A 941 33.71 2.05 -6.02
C ILE A 941 34.44 3.38 -5.82
N ILE A 942 35.67 3.45 -6.31
CA ILE A 942 36.57 4.58 -6.15
C ILE A 942 37.14 4.96 -7.53
N PHE A 943 37.10 6.25 -7.87
CA PHE A 943 37.76 6.82 -9.03
C PHE A 943 39.04 7.58 -8.60
N PRO A 944 40.21 6.94 -8.68
CA PRO A 944 41.46 7.51 -8.23
C PRO A 944 41.98 8.59 -9.19
N GLU A 945 42.81 9.50 -8.67
CA GLU A 945 43.57 10.42 -9.49
C GLU A 945 44.65 9.65 -10.27
N PHE A 946 44.88 10.02 -11.53
CA PHE A 946 45.98 9.49 -12.33
C PHE A 946 46.54 10.57 -13.31
N THR A 947 47.80 10.37 -13.70
CA THR A 947 48.46 11.19 -14.71
C THR A 947 49.14 10.27 -15.71
N CYS A 948 49.21 10.69 -16.98
CA CYS A 948 49.78 9.85 -18.04
C CYS A 948 50.91 10.58 -18.82
N SER A 949 51.93 9.81 -19.17
CA SER A 949 52.97 10.17 -20.14
C SER A 949 52.99 9.15 -21.28
N GLY A 950 52.41 9.52 -22.40
CA GLY A 950 52.12 8.56 -23.47
C GLY A 950 51.10 7.52 -22.99
N ASN A 951 51.38 6.24 -23.17
CA ASN A 951 50.55 5.13 -22.75
C ASN A 951 50.80 4.68 -21.31
N THR A 952 51.81 5.23 -20.63
CA THR A 952 52.08 4.92 -19.23
C THR A 952 51.32 5.89 -18.35
N CYS A 953 50.45 5.37 -17.48
CA CYS A 953 49.68 6.16 -16.57
C CYS A 953 50.03 5.79 -15.13
N THR A 954 50.31 6.79 -14.29
CA THR A 954 50.58 6.64 -12.86
C THR A 954 49.30 6.91 -12.09
N ILE A 955 48.78 5.92 -11.41
CA ILE A 955 47.56 5.99 -10.55
C ILE A 955 48.03 6.29 -9.12
N THR A 956 47.40 7.26 -8.47
CA THR A 956 47.56 7.49 -7.02
C THR A 956 46.54 6.69 -6.26
N ALA A 957 46.98 5.75 -5.41
CA ALA A 957 46.11 4.95 -4.56
C ALA A 957 45.33 5.83 -3.57
N PRO A 958 44.13 5.40 -3.11
CA PRO A 958 43.37 6.14 -2.10
C PRO A 958 44.21 6.52 -0.88
N PRO A 959 43.97 7.71 -0.27
CA PRO A 959 44.92 8.29 0.70
C PRO A 959 44.90 7.59 2.07
N ASN A 960 43.81 6.98 2.47
CA ASN A 960 43.66 6.39 3.80
C ASN A 960 42.61 5.26 3.84
N ALA A 961 42.59 4.54 4.96
CA ALA A 961 41.71 3.39 5.16
C ALA A 961 40.21 3.77 5.41
N PHE A 962 39.89 5.04 5.60
CA PHE A 962 38.47 5.47 5.71
C PHE A 962 37.83 5.63 4.33
N VAL A 963 38.60 6.13 3.36
CA VAL A 963 38.18 6.16 1.95
C VAL A 963 38.20 4.76 1.35
N CYS A 964 39.22 3.98 1.66
CA CYS A 964 39.46 2.65 1.11
C CYS A 964 39.93 1.71 2.23
N PRO A 965 39.01 1.00 2.94
CA PRO A 965 39.42 -0.06 3.86
C PRO A 965 40.35 -1.05 3.19
N PRO A 966 41.31 -1.64 3.93
CA PRO A 966 42.29 -2.54 3.33
C PRO A 966 41.58 -3.76 2.71
N GLY A 967 42.02 -4.13 1.50
CA GLY A 967 41.38 -5.23 0.79
C GLY A 967 41.81 -5.33 -0.68
N TRP A 968 41.25 -6.34 -1.34
CA TRP A 968 41.40 -6.58 -2.75
C TRP A 968 40.38 -5.78 -3.56
N HIS A 969 40.83 -5.27 -4.72
CA HIS A 969 39.97 -4.47 -5.62
C HIS A 969 40.17 -4.92 -7.05
N GLN A 970 39.10 -4.89 -7.84
CA GLN A 970 39.12 -4.99 -9.27
C GLN A 970 39.46 -3.61 -9.84
N LEU A 971 40.64 -3.48 -10.49
CA LEU A 971 41.07 -2.29 -11.21
C LEU A 971 40.57 -2.38 -12.64
N PHE A 972 39.80 -1.39 -13.09
CA PHE A 972 39.35 -1.24 -14.48
C PHE A 972 39.90 0.03 -15.09
N VAL A 973 40.20 -0.04 -16.39
CA VAL A 973 40.47 1.11 -17.28
C VAL A 973 39.27 1.25 -18.20
N LEU A 974 38.68 2.45 -18.30
CA LEU A 974 37.56 2.74 -19.17
C LEU A 974 37.96 3.57 -20.35
N ASP A 975 37.69 3.07 -21.56
CA ASP A 975 37.88 3.74 -22.84
C ASP A 975 36.53 4.25 -23.36
N GLY A 976 36.22 5.52 -23.05
CA GLY A 976 34.86 6.02 -23.20
C GLY A 976 33.92 5.28 -22.19
N PRO A 977 32.85 4.68 -22.66
CA PRO A 977 31.95 3.90 -21.79
C PRO A 977 32.46 2.48 -21.48
N THR A 978 33.42 1.94 -22.29
CA THR A 978 33.75 0.52 -22.29
C THR A 978 34.88 0.21 -21.32
N PRO A 979 34.65 -0.66 -20.29
CA PRO A 979 35.70 -1.09 -19.37
C PRO A 979 36.63 -2.13 -20.00
N SER A 980 37.84 -2.21 -19.50
CA SER A 980 38.79 -3.32 -19.72
C SER A 980 38.33 -4.59 -19.00
N HIS A 981 39.00 -5.72 -19.23
CA HIS A 981 39.07 -6.75 -18.20
C HIS A 981 39.78 -6.18 -16.97
N SER A 982 39.38 -6.59 -15.78
CA SER A 982 39.98 -6.11 -14.52
C SER A 982 41.31 -6.80 -14.23
N ALA A 983 42.10 -6.12 -13.42
CA ALA A 983 43.23 -6.74 -12.71
C ALA A 983 42.99 -6.62 -11.20
N TRP A 984 43.32 -7.64 -10.46
CA TRP A 984 43.24 -7.60 -9.01
C TRP A 984 44.40 -6.83 -8.40
N VAL A 985 44.09 -5.87 -7.53
CA VAL A 985 45.07 -5.10 -6.74
C VAL A 985 44.69 -5.12 -5.27
N ARG A 986 45.66 -5.36 -4.40
CA ARG A 986 45.51 -5.29 -2.94
C ARG A 986 45.89 -3.90 -2.46
N ILE A 987 45.00 -3.21 -1.75
CA ILE A 987 45.23 -1.85 -1.27
C ILE A 987 45.27 -1.82 0.27
N GLY A 988 46.23 -1.11 0.86
CA GLY A 988 46.35 -0.93 2.31
C GLY A 988 47.01 -2.09 3.07
N GLY A 989 47.37 -3.15 2.37
CA GLY A 989 48.01 -4.35 2.95
C GLY A 989 47.11 -5.10 3.92
N ASP A 990 47.69 -5.70 4.94
CA ASP A 990 47.03 -6.51 5.97
C ASP A 990 47.41 -6.00 7.38
N PRO A 991 46.85 -4.86 7.83
CA PRO A 991 47.28 -4.24 9.09
C PRO A 991 46.90 -5.04 10.34
N ALA A 992 45.85 -5.86 10.27
CA ALA A 992 45.46 -6.76 11.38
C ALA A 992 46.17 -8.11 11.34
N GLN A 993 47.11 -8.33 10.39
CA GLN A 993 47.87 -9.56 10.19
C GLN A 993 47.01 -10.81 10.03
N LEU A 994 45.89 -10.68 9.34
CA LEU A 994 44.95 -11.78 9.05
C LEU A 994 45.65 -12.90 8.26
N GLY A 995 46.64 -12.57 7.43
CA GLY A 995 47.45 -13.56 6.71
C GLY A 995 48.20 -14.56 7.59
N ASN A 996 48.43 -14.20 8.85
CA ASN A 996 49.06 -15.09 9.87
C ASN A 996 48.01 -15.60 10.88
N TRP A 997 46.74 -15.31 10.63
CA TRP A 997 45.59 -15.76 11.44
C TRP A 997 44.70 -16.66 10.61
N PRO A 998 44.15 -17.77 11.22
CA PRO A 998 44.50 -18.30 12.55
C PRO A 998 45.77 -19.14 12.53
N ASP A 999 46.57 -19.06 13.61
CA ASP A 999 47.75 -19.88 13.79
C ASP A 999 47.38 -21.19 14.51
N TYR A 1000 46.62 -22.03 13.77
CA TYR A 1000 46.11 -23.32 14.23
C TYR A 1000 46.46 -24.44 13.22
N PRO A 1001 46.61 -25.69 13.71
CA PRO A 1001 47.05 -26.81 12.87
C PRO A 1001 46.17 -27.12 11.67
N ASP A 1002 44.85 -26.91 11.78
CA ASP A 1002 43.88 -27.23 10.76
C ASP A 1002 43.64 -26.07 9.77
N PHE A 1003 44.41 -24.99 9.85
CA PHE A 1003 44.30 -23.83 8.97
C PHE A 1003 45.62 -23.45 8.31
N THR A 1004 45.54 -23.11 7.05
CA THR A 1004 46.66 -22.62 6.23
C THR A 1004 46.79 -21.12 6.30
N THR A 1005 47.95 -20.59 6.63
CA THR A 1005 48.25 -19.17 6.70
C THR A 1005 48.99 -18.69 5.44
N PRO A 1006 48.40 -17.78 4.63
CA PRO A 1006 49.01 -17.30 3.40
C PRO A 1006 50.07 -16.21 3.60
N GLY A 1007 50.28 -15.75 4.81
CA GLY A 1007 51.14 -14.65 5.17
C GLY A 1007 50.50 -13.25 4.93
N ILE A 1008 51.13 -12.23 5.52
CA ILE A 1008 50.67 -10.84 5.48
C ILE A 1008 50.94 -10.12 4.15
#